data_75691cbf16c815d8d26f9c90197197cf
#
_entry.id   75691cbf16c815d8d26f9c90197197cf
#
_cell.length_a   1.000
_cell.length_b   1.000
_cell.length_c   1.000
_cell.angle_alpha   90.00
_cell.angle_beta   90.00
_cell.angle_gamma   90.00
#
_symmetry.space_group_name_H-M   'P 1'
#
loop_
_entity.id
_entity.type
_entity.pdbx_description
1 polymer ?
#
loop_
_entity_poly.entity_id
_entity_poly.type
_entity_poly.pdbx_seq_one_letter_code
_entity_poly.pdbx_strand_id
1 'polypeptide(L)'
;MKTRAAYTWEPIKEKKTSTGGQLKTTYQLFPASSTQSKTLQYKQSNIHDFAWFADKRFIVNQDTCQLPTGKVIDILTFYTPAYKDNWKNSLRYAKDATRHYSSFVGVYPYNIVQVVQGPESFGGGMEYPTITAIAPDMDRRSLDITIAHEIGHNWFYGILATNEREHPWMDEGINSFYEDKYSTKKYSTQPKIDRIAFETKAVTKTDQPIELSAEKYSEANYNLVAYYKTAEWLRYVESTLGVEIFNKAMHDYYRQWQFKHPQPADFKKVLEESSGKNLDSAFSFLNKTGVLPNQYRTGTKTTFIFNLKALNNYQKKPTRNLMLIGPSFGINSYDKLMLGGFVTNMKLPPSNFQFLLAPMYATGSKKITGAGLVSYSFYPHSLFKTIDIGVSVSSFTTDEFTSDDKKKTFLGFTKIVPGIKFTFKEKNLRSNFNRFIQFKSFLLNEDQLNFRRDTVITLPGPDTTIKNKFNIAGRNRTLNQLRFVIENNRVLYPYSSELKIEQGKDFFRLAFTSNYFFNYVKQGGLSIRLFAGKFFYTGDKTFSKQFSTDRFHLNMTGANGAEDYTYSDYFAGRNKFKGFFSQQIMVRDGGFKVRTDLLADKVAKTDDWLLAANFSTTIPAAINPLSLLPIKIPLKLFFDIGTYAEAWKQKAATDRFLFDAGFHIPLLKETVNIYIPLIYSSVYSDYFQSSIPKKERFWQKISFSIDISNFSLRKIDRNFTF
;
A
#
# COMPACT_ATOMS: atom_id res chain seq x y z
N MET A 1 -38.66 17.14 -30.59
CA MET A 1 -37.87 17.93 -31.57
C MET A 1 -36.93 16.99 -32.29
N LYS A 2 -37.07 16.79 -33.58
CA LYS A 2 -36.16 15.98 -34.39
C LYS A 2 -34.94 16.81 -34.73
N THR A 3 -33.85 16.73 -33.96
CA THR A 3 -32.56 17.19 -34.43
C THR A 3 -31.89 16.06 -35.20
N ARG A 4 -32.22 15.95 -36.47
CA ARG A 4 -31.37 15.20 -37.40
C ARG A 4 -30.18 16.09 -37.74
N ALA A 5 -29.05 15.80 -37.11
CA ALA A 5 -27.74 16.08 -37.65
C ALA A 5 -26.78 15.02 -37.12
N ALA A 6 -26.65 13.94 -37.84
CA ALA A 6 -25.48 13.06 -37.68
C ALA A 6 -24.28 13.86 -38.21
N TYR A 7 -23.55 14.52 -37.33
CA TYR A 7 -22.24 15.06 -37.66
C TYR A 7 -21.22 13.93 -37.46
N THR A 8 -20.86 13.27 -38.54
CA THR A 8 -19.65 12.48 -38.59
C THR A 8 -18.47 13.42 -38.78
N TRP A 9 -17.79 13.76 -37.71
CA TRP A 9 -16.50 14.45 -37.80
C TRP A 9 -15.42 13.42 -38.16
N GLU A 10 -14.81 13.55 -39.33
CA GLU A 10 -13.60 12.83 -39.69
C GLU A 10 -12.37 13.64 -39.20
N PRO A 11 -11.39 13.02 -38.52
CA PRO A 11 -10.19 13.72 -38.16
C PRO A 11 -9.51 14.26 -39.42
N ILE A 12 -9.21 15.56 -39.42
CA ILE A 12 -8.49 16.20 -40.51
C ILE A 12 -7.15 15.46 -40.70
N LYS A 13 -6.88 15.01 -41.92
CA LYS A 13 -5.67 14.30 -42.29
C LYS A 13 -4.45 15.08 -41.83
N GLU A 14 -3.49 14.37 -41.22
CA GLU A 14 -2.20 14.88 -40.78
C GLU A 14 -1.52 15.75 -41.85
N LYS A 15 -1.31 17.02 -41.58
CA LYS A 15 -0.47 17.87 -42.44
C LYS A 15 0.97 17.69 -41.97
N LYS A 16 1.74 16.86 -42.63
CA LYS A 16 3.17 16.71 -42.40
C LYS A 16 3.90 17.90 -43.01
N THR A 17 4.39 18.82 -42.19
CA THR A 17 5.28 19.90 -42.65
C THR A 17 6.71 19.56 -42.22
N SER A 18 7.61 19.49 -43.17
CA SER A 18 9.04 19.34 -42.96
C SER A 18 9.72 20.72 -42.92
N THR A 19 10.24 21.11 -41.78
CA THR A 19 11.11 22.26 -41.66
C THR A 19 12.34 21.80 -40.87
N GLY A 20 13.50 21.73 -41.53
CA GLY A 20 14.80 21.43 -40.87
C GLY A 20 14.99 19.97 -40.41
N GLY A 21 14.55 18.99 -41.17
CA GLY A 21 14.86 17.57 -40.96
C GLY A 21 14.09 16.89 -39.82
N GLN A 22 13.25 17.57 -39.08
CA GLN A 22 12.33 16.97 -38.12
C GLN A 22 10.88 17.08 -38.64
N LEU A 23 10.20 15.93 -38.72
CA LEU A 23 8.77 15.85 -39.02
C LEU A 23 7.99 16.38 -37.82
N LYS A 24 7.52 17.63 -37.91
CA LYS A 24 6.60 18.20 -36.92
C LYS A 24 5.17 17.88 -37.37
N THR A 25 4.55 16.92 -36.70
CA THR A 25 3.14 16.60 -36.89
C THR A 25 2.28 17.58 -36.12
N THR A 26 1.58 18.47 -36.80
CA THR A 26 0.66 19.39 -36.15
C THR A 26 -0.73 18.76 -36.16
N TYR A 27 -1.25 18.42 -34.99
CA TYR A 27 -2.63 17.93 -34.84
C TYR A 27 -3.58 19.11 -34.67
N GLN A 28 -4.57 19.21 -35.51
CA GLN A 28 -5.70 20.11 -35.23
C GLN A 28 -6.64 19.38 -34.26
N LEU A 29 -6.48 19.64 -32.99
CA LEU A 29 -7.20 18.97 -31.89
C LEU A 29 -8.70 19.24 -31.88
N PHE A 30 -9.17 20.34 -32.48
CA PHE A 30 -10.56 20.77 -32.46
C PHE A 30 -11.00 21.33 -33.83
N PRO A 31 -12.23 21.01 -34.28
CA PRO A 31 -12.82 21.69 -35.44
C PRO A 31 -13.03 23.17 -35.17
N ALA A 32 -13.02 23.99 -36.22
CA ALA A 32 -13.25 25.41 -36.09
C ALA A 32 -14.63 25.70 -35.48
N SER A 33 -14.73 26.77 -34.70
CA SER A 33 -16.01 27.22 -34.18
C SER A 33 -16.85 27.80 -35.30
N SER A 34 -18.19 27.67 -35.22
CA SER A 34 -19.10 28.41 -36.11
C SER A 34 -18.96 29.91 -35.89
N THR A 35 -19.03 30.68 -36.94
CA THR A 35 -19.11 32.16 -36.89
C THR A 35 -20.49 32.67 -36.46
N GLN A 36 -21.49 31.79 -36.49
CA GLN A 36 -22.86 32.11 -36.08
C GLN A 36 -23.15 31.58 -34.70
N SER A 37 -23.68 32.42 -33.82
CA SER A 37 -24.20 32.01 -32.52
C SER A 37 -25.57 31.37 -32.66
N LYS A 38 -25.88 30.40 -31.81
CA LYS A 38 -27.20 29.79 -31.71
C LYS A 38 -27.61 29.67 -30.24
N THR A 39 -28.88 29.81 -29.97
CA THR A 39 -29.47 29.54 -28.66
C THR A 39 -30.17 28.19 -28.70
N LEU A 40 -29.90 27.36 -27.71
CA LEU A 40 -30.57 26.06 -27.51
C LEU A 40 -31.34 26.12 -26.19
N GLN A 41 -32.58 25.68 -26.22
CA GLN A 41 -33.41 25.55 -25.04
C GLN A 41 -33.71 24.07 -24.81
N TYR A 42 -33.42 23.59 -23.60
CA TYR A 42 -33.75 22.25 -23.17
C TYR A 42 -34.86 22.30 -22.12
N LYS A 43 -35.79 21.36 -22.19
CA LYS A 43 -36.89 21.26 -21.24
C LYS A 43 -37.20 19.81 -20.93
N GLN A 44 -37.21 19.46 -19.66
CA GLN A 44 -37.60 18.16 -19.16
C GLN A 44 -38.39 18.33 -17.87
N SER A 45 -39.53 17.62 -17.79
CA SER A 45 -40.34 17.59 -16.56
C SER A 45 -39.97 16.44 -15.66
N ASN A 46 -40.29 16.54 -14.36
CA ASN A 46 -40.08 15.52 -13.32
C ASN A 46 -38.64 15.13 -13.18
N ILE A 47 -37.72 16.08 -13.16
CA ILE A 47 -36.30 15.92 -12.82
C ILE A 47 -35.91 16.98 -11.78
N HIS A 48 -34.96 16.64 -10.94
CA HIS A 48 -34.48 17.49 -9.82
C HIS A 48 -33.06 18.02 -10.07
N ASP A 49 -32.42 17.66 -11.18
CA ASP A 49 -31.07 18.08 -11.51
C ASP A 49 -30.90 18.38 -12.98
N PHE A 50 -29.90 19.16 -13.35
CA PHE A 50 -29.64 19.58 -14.74
C PHE A 50 -28.12 19.55 -15.04
N ALA A 51 -27.75 18.79 -16.05
CA ALA A 51 -26.38 18.75 -16.57
C ALA A 51 -26.37 18.92 -18.08
N TRP A 52 -25.27 19.49 -18.60
CA TRP A 52 -25.04 19.60 -20.03
C TRP A 52 -23.56 19.37 -20.36
N PHE A 53 -23.30 18.81 -21.52
CA PHE A 53 -21.95 18.50 -21.98
C PHE A 53 -21.79 19.06 -23.41
N ALA A 54 -20.61 19.59 -23.72
CA ALA A 54 -20.26 20.08 -25.04
C ALA A 54 -18.81 19.79 -25.38
N ASP A 55 -18.58 19.09 -26.46
CA ASP A 55 -17.26 18.92 -27.06
C ASP A 55 -17.40 18.89 -28.59
N LYS A 56 -16.60 19.67 -29.30
CA LYS A 56 -16.59 19.72 -30.75
C LYS A 56 -16.19 18.42 -31.43
N ARG A 57 -15.55 17.51 -30.66
CA ARG A 57 -15.02 16.22 -31.12
C ARG A 57 -16.01 15.07 -30.97
N PHE A 58 -17.16 15.28 -30.31
CA PHE A 58 -18.09 14.19 -30.05
C PHE A 58 -18.56 13.49 -31.33
N ILE A 59 -18.34 12.17 -31.36
CA ILE A 59 -19.08 11.24 -32.20
C ILE A 59 -20.41 11.01 -31.52
N VAL A 60 -21.50 11.21 -32.22
CA VAL A 60 -22.85 11.04 -31.70
C VAL A 60 -23.48 9.83 -32.36
N ASN A 61 -23.84 8.84 -31.58
CA ASN A 61 -24.65 7.70 -32.04
C ASN A 61 -26.08 7.87 -31.49
N GLN A 62 -27.07 7.68 -32.34
CA GLN A 62 -28.49 7.74 -31.97
C GLN A 62 -29.24 6.55 -32.54
N ASP A 63 -30.13 6.00 -31.73
CA ASP A 63 -31.09 4.96 -32.13
C ASP A 63 -32.28 4.97 -31.17
N THR A 64 -33.32 4.21 -31.49
CA THR A 64 -34.49 4.06 -30.64
C THR A 64 -34.45 2.76 -29.84
N CYS A 65 -35.10 2.74 -28.68
CA CYS A 65 -35.27 1.58 -27.83
C CYS A 65 -36.77 1.36 -27.54
N GLN A 66 -37.30 0.23 -27.96
CA GLN A 66 -38.63 -0.19 -27.54
C GLN A 66 -38.57 -0.81 -26.15
N LEU A 67 -39.36 -0.29 -25.22
CA LEU A 67 -39.51 -0.79 -23.84
C LEU A 67 -40.53 -1.94 -23.77
N PRO A 68 -40.60 -2.69 -22.65
CA PRO A 68 -41.54 -3.81 -22.52
C PRO A 68 -42.99 -3.50 -22.72
N THR A 69 -43.40 -2.26 -22.50
CA THR A 69 -44.79 -1.78 -22.74
C THR A 69 -45.09 -1.37 -24.16
N GLY A 70 -44.12 -1.46 -25.08
CA GLY A 70 -44.23 -0.95 -26.44
C GLY A 70 -43.84 0.51 -26.61
N LYS A 71 -43.67 1.29 -25.53
CA LYS A 71 -43.18 2.68 -25.60
C LYS A 71 -41.82 2.72 -26.28
N VAL A 72 -41.61 3.66 -27.20
CA VAL A 72 -40.33 3.85 -27.90
C VAL A 72 -39.70 5.14 -27.39
N ILE A 73 -38.42 5.06 -27.03
CA ILE A 73 -37.62 6.18 -26.53
C ILE A 73 -36.35 6.35 -27.36
N ASP A 74 -35.77 7.55 -27.34
CA ASP A 74 -34.47 7.83 -27.97
C ASP A 74 -33.32 7.45 -27.07
N ILE A 75 -32.27 6.85 -27.64
CA ILE A 75 -31.00 6.57 -26.96
C ILE A 75 -29.88 7.26 -27.72
N LEU A 76 -29.08 8.07 -27.02
CA LEU A 76 -27.93 8.75 -27.60
C LEU A 76 -26.65 8.42 -26.80
N THR A 77 -25.53 8.30 -27.52
CA THR A 77 -24.22 8.19 -26.89
C THR A 77 -23.25 9.17 -27.54
N PHE A 78 -22.39 9.79 -26.67
CA PHE A 78 -21.45 10.84 -27.05
C PHE A 78 -20.07 10.47 -26.58
N TYR A 79 -19.11 10.36 -27.50
CA TYR A 79 -17.71 10.06 -27.14
C TYR A 79 -16.74 10.65 -28.16
N THR A 80 -15.49 10.84 -27.77
CA THR A 80 -14.45 11.38 -28.64
C THR A 80 -13.80 10.31 -29.50
N PRO A 81 -13.20 10.65 -30.66
CA PRO A 81 -12.52 9.68 -31.55
C PRO A 81 -11.43 8.87 -30.88
N ALA A 82 -10.75 9.44 -29.88
CA ALA A 82 -9.68 8.76 -29.14
C ALA A 82 -10.15 7.46 -28.47
N TYR A 83 -11.40 7.37 -28.05
CA TYR A 83 -11.97 6.22 -27.33
C TYR A 83 -12.97 5.40 -28.17
N LYS A 84 -13.04 5.64 -29.49
CA LYS A 84 -13.98 4.99 -30.43
C LYS A 84 -14.00 3.47 -30.29
N ASP A 85 -12.84 2.82 -30.17
CA ASP A 85 -12.78 1.36 -30.14
C ASP A 85 -13.42 0.74 -28.90
N ASN A 86 -13.37 1.38 -27.77
CA ASN A 86 -14.04 0.94 -26.54
C ASN A 86 -15.51 1.34 -26.55
N TRP A 87 -15.84 2.56 -27.00
CA TRP A 87 -17.17 3.15 -26.93
C TRP A 87 -18.12 2.78 -28.09
N LYS A 88 -17.68 2.17 -29.17
CA LYS A 88 -18.50 1.83 -30.33
C LYS A 88 -19.75 1.01 -30.05
N ASN A 89 -19.77 0.27 -28.92
CA ASN A 89 -20.92 -0.52 -28.48
C ASN A 89 -21.77 0.18 -27.40
N SER A 90 -21.44 1.39 -26.99
CA SER A 90 -22.10 2.12 -25.90
C SER A 90 -23.61 2.26 -26.12
N LEU A 91 -24.05 2.49 -27.37
CA LEU A 91 -25.47 2.57 -27.73
C LEU A 91 -26.22 1.28 -27.40
N ARG A 92 -25.63 0.12 -27.71
CA ARG A 92 -26.20 -1.20 -27.37
C ARG A 92 -26.24 -1.40 -25.86
N TYR A 93 -25.18 -1.02 -25.16
CA TYR A 93 -25.11 -1.12 -23.70
C TYR A 93 -26.23 -0.28 -23.04
N ALA A 94 -26.43 0.95 -23.48
CA ALA A 94 -27.50 1.80 -23.00
C ALA A 94 -28.89 1.22 -23.24
N LYS A 95 -29.16 0.64 -24.42
CA LYS A 95 -30.42 -0.06 -24.70
C LYS A 95 -30.65 -1.26 -23.82
N ASP A 96 -29.62 -2.11 -23.65
CA ASP A 96 -29.70 -3.32 -22.85
C ASP A 96 -29.98 -2.98 -21.38
N ALA A 97 -29.29 -1.98 -20.82
CA ALA A 97 -29.50 -1.47 -19.47
C ALA A 97 -30.92 -0.92 -19.28
N THR A 98 -31.36 -0.03 -20.18
CA THR A 98 -32.70 0.59 -20.08
C THR A 98 -33.82 -0.45 -20.13
N ARG A 99 -33.70 -1.50 -20.97
CA ARG A 99 -34.66 -2.60 -21.01
C ARG A 99 -34.61 -3.43 -19.72
N HIS A 100 -33.42 -3.66 -19.19
CA HIS A 100 -33.23 -4.43 -17.95
C HIS A 100 -33.98 -3.77 -16.79
N TYR A 101 -33.70 -2.52 -16.50
CA TYR A 101 -34.35 -1.79 -15.40
C TYR A 101 -35.85 -1.60 -15.66
N SER A 102 -36.26 -1.32 -16.90
CA SER A 102 -37.69 -1.24 -17.24
C SER A 102 -38.44 -2.54 -17.00
N SER A 103 -37.78 -3.70 -17.15
CA SER A 103 -38.40 -5.01 -16.93
C SER A 103 -38.42 -5.42 -15.46
N PHE A 104 -37.42 -5.04 -14.68
CA PHE A 104 -37.27 -5.54 -13.30
C PHE A 104 -37.76 -4.55 -12.22
N VAL A 105 -37.79 -3.25 -12.52
CA VAL A 105 -38.17 -2.22 -11.53
C VAL A 105 -39.47 -1.52 -11.94
N GLY A 106 -39.53 -0.99 -13.15
CA GLY A 106 -40.68 -0.30 -13.67
C GLY A 106 -40.36 0.45 -14.98
N VAL A 107 -41.38 0.77 -15.76
CA VAL A 107 -41.19 1.34 -17.09
C VAL A 107 -40.54 2.72 -17.03
N TYR A 108 -39.49 2.95 -17.81
CA TYR A 108 -38.82 4.24 -17.93
C TYR A 108 -39.79 5.35 -18.36
N PRO A 109 -39.98 6.41 -17.56
CA PRO A 109 -41.05 7.39 -17.85
C PRO A 109 -40.66 8.45 -18.87
N TYR A 110 -39.34 8.72 -19.03
CA TYR A 110 -38.87 9.77 -19.94
C TYR A 110 -38.80 9.30 -21.41
N ASN A 111 -38.52 10.21 -22.34
CA ASN A 111 -38.48 9.92 -23.78
C ASN A 111 -37.05 9.76 -24.31
N ILE A 112 -36.03 9.96 -23.49
CA ILE A 112 -34.65 9.98 -23.90
C ILE A 112 -33.74 9.40 -22.80
N VAL A 113 -32.70 8.67 -23.21
CA VAL A 113 -31.54 8.28 -22.37
C VAL A 113 -30.28 8.70 -23.10
N GLN A 114 -29.38 9.38 -22.42
CA GLN A 114 -28.12 9.84 -22.97
C GLN A 114 -26.96 9.36 -22.16
N VAL A 115 -25.87 8.94 -22.84
CA VAL A 115 -24.61 8.50 -22.22
C VAL A 115 -23.48 9.33 -22.81
N VAL A 116 -22.77 10.06 -21.97
CA VAL A 116 -21.72 10.99 -22.39
C VAL A 116 -20.39 10.58 -21.80
N GLN A 117 -19.37 10.56 -22.65
CA GLN A 117 -17.98 10.46 -22.17
C GLN A 117 -17.60 11.71 -21.39
N GLY A 118 -17.16 11.54 -20.16
CA GLY A 118 -16.59 12.60 -19.33
C GLY A 118 -15.19 13.05 -19.80
N PRO A 119 -14.61 14.10 -19.21
CA PRO A 119 -13.25 14.53 -19.47
C PRO A 119 -12.22 13.46 -19.04
N GLU A 120 -10.98 13.57 -19.53
CA GLU A 120 -9.90 12.58 -19.25
C GLU A 120 -9.56 12.42 -17.77
N SER A 121 -9.79 13.46 -16.97
CA SER A 121 -9.60 13.42 -15.50
C SER A 121 -10.78 12.83 -14.73
N PHE A 122 -11.88 12.51 -15.41
CA PHE A 122 -13.09 11.98 -14.80
C PHE A 122 -12.94 10.48 -14.53
N GLY A 123 -13.23 10.06 -13.30
CA GLY A 123 -13.20 8.66 -12.88
C GLY A 123 -14.59 8.15 -12.50
N GLY A 124 -14.91 6.89 -12.85
CA GLY A 124 -16.21 6.30 -12.55
C GLY A 124 -17.33 6.75 -13.47
N GLY A 125 -18.49 7.02 -12.91
CA GLY A 125 -19.66 7.55 -13.59
C GLY A 125 -20.33 8.65 -12.77
N MET A 126 -21.39 9.26 -13.33
CA MET A 126 -22.24 10.24 -12.67
C MET A 126 -23.65 10.23 -13.30
N GLU A 127 -24.62 10.13 -12.45
CA GLU A 127 -25.98 9.69 -12.72
C GLU A 127 -26.98 10.80 -13.02
N TYR A 128 -26.60 11.92 -13.59
CA TYR A 128 -27.56 12.99 -13.89
C TYR A 128 -28.83 12.48 -14.60
N PRO A 129 -30.03 12.89 -14.19
CA PRO A 129 -31.26 12.37 -14.75
C PRO A 129 -31.34 12.53 -16.29
N THR A 130 -31.57 11.42 -16.98
CA THR A 130 -31.65 11.30 -18.45
C THR A 130 -30.33 11.48 -19.21
N ILE A 131 -29.26 11.96 -18.58
CA ILE A 131 -27.94 12.13 -19.18
C ILE A 131 -26.83 11.71 -18.20
N THR A 132 -26.22 10.59 -18.44
CA THR A 132 -25.21 10.03 -17.54
C THR A 132 -23.80 10.23 -18.10
N ALA A 133 -22.84 10.60 -17.24
CA ALA A 133 -21.45 10.80 -17.63
C ALA A 133 -20.59 9.59 -17.20
N ILE A 134 -19.71 9.12 -18.09
CA ILE A 134 -18.88 7.92 -17.87
C ILE A 134 -17.41 8.23 -18.13
N ALA A 135 -16.52 7.72 -17.32
CA ALA A 135 -15.07 7.84 -17.51
C ALA A 135 -14.63 7.29 -18.89
N PRO A 136 -13.71 7.99 -19.57
CA PRO A 136 -13.34 7.66 -20.94
C PRO A 136 -12.56 6.34 -21.07
N ASP A 137 -11.59 6.10 -20.19
CA ASP A 137 -10.62 5.02 -20.28
C ASP A 137 -11.09 3.78 -19.51
N MET A 138 -12.08 3.09 -20.05
CA MET A 138 -12.60 1.82 -19.54
C MET A 138 -12.48 0.72 -20.58
N ASP A 139 -12.18 -0.50 -20.14
CA ASP A 139 -12.34 -1.66 -21.03
C ASP A 139 -13.83 -1.89 -21.35
N ARG A 140 -14.11 -2.65 -22.41
CA ARG A 140 -15.47 -2.82 -22.93
C ARG A 140 -16.48 -3.37 -21.94
N ARG A 141 -16.03 -4.25 -21.04
CA ARG A 141 -16.91 -4.86 -20.04
C ARG A 141 -17.19 -3.88 -18.90
N SER A 142 -16.15 -3.24 -18.38
CA SER A 142 -16.29 -2.20 -17.34
C SER A 142 -17.17 -1.07 -17.83
N LEU A 143 -16.98 -0.62 -19.08
CA LEU A 143 -17.82 0.40 -19.71
C LEU A 143 -19.30 0.00 -19.76
N ASP A 144 -19.60 -1.26 -20.14
CA ASP A 144 -21.00 -1.75 -20.21
C ASP A 144 -21.62 -1.80 -18.82
N ILE A 145 -20.91 -2.29 -17.83
CA ILE A 145 -21.39 -2.41 -16.45
C ILE A 145 -21.61 -1.00 -15.85
N THR A 146 -20.64 -0.09 -16.03
CA THR A 146 -20.78 1.29 -15.56
C THR A 146 -21.93 2.02 -16.26
N ILE A 147 -22.10 1.88 -17.56
CA ILE A 147 -23.29 2.43 -18.28
C ILE A 147 -24.57 1.86 -17.67
N ALA A 148 -24.61 0.57 -17.35
CA ALA A 148 -25.80 -0.02 -16.74
C ALA A 148 -26.05 0.53 -15.33
N HIS A 149 -25.01 0.72 -14.53
CA HIS A 149 -25.09 1.33 -13.21
C HIS A 149 -25.66 2.75 -13.29
N GLU A 150 -25.02 3.62 -14.06
CA GLU A 150 -25.43 5.02 -14.16
C GLU A 150 -26.82 5.20 -14.80
N ILE A 151 -27.23 4.34 -15.72
CA ILE A 151 -28.60 4.35 -16.23
C ILE A 151 -29.59 3.89 -15.15
N GLY A 152 -29.20 2.95 -14.29
CA GLY A 152 -30.05 2.46 -13.20
C GLY A 152 -30.42 3.53 -12.18
N HIS A 153 -29.56 4.48 -11.95
CA HIS A 153 -29.85 5.65 -11.11
C HIS A 153 -31.00 6.52 -11.63
N ASN A 154 -31.37 6.43 -12.91
CA ASN A 154 -32.62 7.09 -13.34
C ASN A 154 -33.83 6.57 -12.56
N TRP A 155 -33.82 5.33 -12.06
CA TRP A 155 -34.88 4.77 -11.20
C TRP A 155 -34.66 5.13 -9.73
N PHE A 156 -33.46 4.85 -9.18
CA PHE A 156 -33.22 4.92 -7.74
C PHE A 156 -32.84 6.33 -7.24
N TYR A 157 -32.13 7.10 -8.03
CA TYR A 157 -31.84 8.51 -7.79
C TYR A 157 -32.87 9.43 -8.48
N GLY A 158 -33.06 9.28 -9.79
CA GLY A 158 -33.86 10.23 -10.60
C GLY A 158 -35.35 10.15 -10.33
N ILE A 159 -35.98 8.97 -10.40
CA ILE A 159 -37.43 8.79 -10.33
C ILE A 159 -37.94 8.59 -8.90
N LEU A 160 -37.32 7.73 -8.13
CA LEU A 160 -37.67 7.53 -6.72
C LEU A 160 -37.19 8.68 -5.85
N ALA A 161 -36.09 9.33 -6.23
CA ALA A 161 -35.53 10.53 -5.61
C ALA A 161 -35.42 10.42 -4.09
N THR A 162 -34.83 9.32 -3.63
CA THR A 162 -34.48 9.09 -2.22
C THR A 162 -33.42 10.06 -1.77
N ASN A 163 -33.28 10.30 -0.46
CA ASN A 163 -32.24 11.17 0.07
C ASN A 163 -30.90 10.39 0.10
N GLU A 164 -30.10 10.53 -0.97
CA GLU A 164 -28.82 9.83 -1.14
C GLU A 164 -27.77 10.23 -0.10
N ARG A 165 -27.92 11.38 0.55
CA ARG A 165 -27.00 11.83 1.59
C ARG A 165 -27.25 11.16 2.93
N GLU A 166 -28.51 11.02 3.32
CA GLU A 166 -28.87 10.38 4.58
C GLU A 166 -28.95 8.85 4.45
N HIS A 167 -29.39 8.35 3.28
CA HIS A 167 -29.64 6.94 3.03
C HIS A 167 -28.99 6.47 1.70
N PRO A 168 -27.66 6.58 1.54
CA PRO A 168 -27.00 6.26 0.27
C PRO A 168 -27.24 4.83 -0.20
N TRP A 169 -27.59 3.93 0.69
CA TRP A 169 -27.91 2.54 0.36
C TRP A 169 -29.19 2.39 -0.47
N MET A 170 -30.16 3.33 -0.36
CA MET A 170 -31.42 3.31 -1.14
C MET A 170 -31.18 3.68 -2.60
N ASP A 171 -30.16 4.45 -2.86
CA ASP A 171 -29.71 4.82 -4.17
C ASP A 171 -28.67 3.81 -4.69
N GLU A 172 -27.46 3.85 -4.20
CA GLU A 172 -26.31 3.08 -4.66
C GLU A 172 -26.46 1.57 -4.47
N GLY A 173 -26.99 1.18 -3.31
CA GLY A 173 -27.06 -0.23 -2.93
C GLY A 173 -28.16 -0.98 -3.66
N ILE A 174 -29.35 -0.36 -3.82
CA ILE A 174 -30.43 -0.96 -4.60
C ILE A 174 -30.02 -1.02 -6.08
N ASN A 175 -29.39 0.04 -6.58
CA ASN A 175 -28.88 0.07 -7.94
C ASN A 175 -27.82 -1.02 -8.18
N SER A 176 -26.86 -1.18 -7.29
CA SER A 176 -25.83 -2.23 -7.36
C SER A 176 -26.41 -3.66 -7.37
N PHE A 177 -27.52 -3.90 -6.68
CA PHE A 177 -28.21 -5.18 -6.72
C PHE A 177 -28.73 -5.50 -8.12
N TYR A 178 -29.33 -4.52 -8.82
CA TYR A 178 -29.82 -4.72 -10.19
C TYR A 178 -28.70 -4.73 -11.23
N GLU A 179 -27.66 -3.93 -11.05
CA GLU A 179 -26.42 -4.02 -11.84
C GLU A 179 -25.81 -5.44 -11.77
N ASP A 180 -25.75 -6.03 -10.59
CA ASP A 180 -25.27 -7.40 -10.41
C ASP A 180 -26.14 -8.44 -11.14
N LYS A 181 -27.45 -8.27 -11.17
CA LYS A 181 -28.36 -9.11 -11.95
C LYS A 181 -28.10 -8.95 -13.45
N TYR A 182 -27.90 -7.69 -13.92
CA TYR A 182 -27.54 -7.39 -15.29
C TYR A 182 -26.22 -8.04 -15.72
N SER A 183 -25.18 -7.81 -14.93
CA SER A 183 -23.84 -8.29 -15.22
C SER A 183 -23.76 -9.82 -15.17
N THR A 184 -24.43 -10.48 -14.22
CA THR A 184 -24.48 -11.93 -14.11
C THR A 184 -25.21 -12.58 -15.29
N LYS A 185 -26.30 -11.97 -15.77
CA LYS A 185 -27.04 -12.44 -16.94
C LYS A 185 -26.21 -12.34 -18.23
N LYS A 186 -25.40 -11.30 -18.36
CA LYS A 186 -24.65 -10.97 -19.61
C LYS A 186 -23.26 -11.56 -19.63
N TYR A 187 -22.60 -11.67 -18.49
CA TYR A 187 -21.21 -12.11 -18.34
C TYR A 187 -21.10 -13.27 -17.36
N SER A 188 -20.05 -14.08 -17.53
CA SER A 188 -19.73 -15.11 -16.53
C SER A 188 -19.35 -14.46 -15.19
N THR A 189 -19.73 -15.13 -14.09
CA THR A 189 -19.40 -14.71 -12.72
C THR A 189 -17.89 -14.56 -12.56
N GLN A 190 -17.44 -13.39 -12.11
CA GLN A 190 -16.05 -13.13 -11.75
C GLN A 190 -15.89 -13.10 -10.22
N PRO A 191 -14.67 -13.39 -9.70
CA PRO A 191 -14.39 -13.19 -8.28
C PRO A 191 -14.64 -11.73 -7.91
N LYS A 192 -15.51 -11.51 -6.93
CA LYS A 192 -15.81 -10.14 -6.46
C LYS A 192 -14.72 -9.71 -5.48
N ILE A 193 -13.87 -8.78 -5.90
CA ILE A 193 -12.84 -8.17 -5.04
C ILE A 193 -13.50 -7.48 -3.84
N ASP A 194 -14.63 -6.82 -4.06
CA ASP A 194 -15.42 -6.13 -3.03
C ASP A 194 -15.86 -7.06 -1.92
N ARG A 195 -16.19 -8.30 -2.25
CA ARG A 195 -16.46 -9.34 -1.27
C ARG A 195 -15.29 -9.54 -0.31
N ILE A 196 -14.08 -9.76 -0.86
CA ILE A 196 -12.86 -9.99 -0.06
C ILE A 196 -12.53 -8.78 0.79
N ALA A 197 -12.67 -7.58 0.20
CA ALA A 197 -12.44 -6.31 0.88
C ALA A 197 -13.43 -6.08 2.02
N PHE A 198 -14.74 -6.28 1.78
CA PHE A 198 -15.77 -6.17 2.80
C PHE A 198 -15.58 -7.20 3.93
N GLU A 199 -15.39 -8.49 3.59
CA GLU A 199 -15.13 -9.53 4.59
C GLU A 199 -13.89 -9.20 5.44
N THR A 200 -12.85 -8.61 4.85
CA THR A 200 -11.67 -8.15 5.57
C THR A 200 -12.04 -7.06 6.58
N LYS A 201 -12.84 -6.07 6.17
CA LYS A 201 -13.34 -5.02 7.07
C LYS A 201 -14.19 -5.62 8.20
N ALA A 202 -15.08 -6.54 7.89
CA ALA A 202 -15.96 -7.19 8.86
C ALA A 202 -15.18 -8.03 9.89
N VAL A 203 -14.21 -8.84 9.45
CA VAL A 203 -13.34 -9.64 10.34
C VAL A 203 -12.50 -8.77 11.24
N THR A 204 -11.95 -7.68 10.72
CA THR A 204 -11.14 -6.71 11.48
C THR A 204 -11.98 -5.70 12.26
N LYS A 205 -13.31 -5.81 12.21
CA LYS A 205 -14.28 -4.93 12.89
C LYS A 205 -14.06 -3.45 12.55
N THR A 206 -13.82 -3.17 11.28
CA THR A 206 -13.63 -1.82 10.72
C THR A 206 -14.66 -1.45 9.66
N ASP A 207 -15.66 -2.32 9.45
CA ASP A 207 -16.83 -2.01 8.64
C ASP A 207 -17.80 -1.09 9.40
N GLN A 208 -18.76 -0.54 8.66
CA GLN A 208 -19.80 0.34 9.20
C GLN A 208 -21.18 -0.23 8.89
N PRO A 209 -22.25 0.20 9.57
CA PRO A 209 -23.62 -0.22 9.26
C PRO A 209 -24.07 0.34 7.91
N ILE A 210 -25.08 -0.31 7.30
CA ILE A 210 -25.66 0.12 6.02
C ILE A 210 -26.44 1.43 6.20
N GLU A 211 -27.23 1.52 7.27
CA GLU A 211 -28.00 2.74 7.60
C GLU A 211 -27.08 3.77 8.25
N LEU A 212 -26.39 4.53 7.41
CA LEU A 212 -25.49 5.58 7.83
C LEU A 212 -25.44 6.66 6.76
N SER A 213 -25.45 7.93 7.16
CA SER A 213 -25.31 9.04 6.21
C SER A 213 -23.96 9.02 5.49
N ALA A 214 -23.95 9.43 4.23
CA ALA A 214 -22.78 9.38 3.33
C ALA A 214 -21.54 10.03 3.94
N GLU A 215 -21.70 11.18 4.61
CA GLU A 215 -20.62 11.93 5.25
C GLU A 215 -19.94 11.22 6.43
N LYS A 216 -20.62 10.25 7.07
CA LYS A 216 -20.11 9.49 8.21
C LYS A 216 -19.33 8.25 7.79
N TYR A 217 -19.45 7.81 6.56
CA TYR A 217 -18.65 6.71 6.04
C TYR A 217 -17.17 7.10 5.91
N SER A 218 -16.27 6.15 6.16
CA SER A 218 -14.93 6.25 5.56
C SER A 218 -15.05 5.97 4.06
N GLU A 219 -14.17 6.52 3.24
CA GLU A 219 -14.19 6.35 1.79
C GLU A 219 -14.29 4.87 1.38
N ALA A 220 -13.44 4.01 1.95
CA ALA A 220 -13.47 2.58 1.67
C ALA A 220 -14.78 1.91 2.10
N ASN A 221 -15.39 2.32 3.22
CA ASN A 221 -16.66 1.73 3.65
C ASN A 221 -17.84 2.27 2.85
N TYR A 222 -17.78 3.50 2.34
CA TYR A 222 -18.81 4.00 1.43
C TYR A 222 -19.00 3.03 0.26
N ASN A 223 -17.93 2.74 -0.47
CA ASN A 223 -17.97 1.81 -1.61
C ASN A 223 -18.32 0.36 -1.21
N LEU A 224 -17.78 -0.13 -0.08
CA LEU A 224 -17.98 -1.52 0.33
C LEU A 224 -19.31 -1.77 1.06
N VAL A 225 -19.90 -0.77 1.67
CA VAL A 225 -21.09 -0.95 2.49
C VAL A 225 -22.34 -0.39 1.80
N ALA A 226 -22.32 0.87 1.34
CA ALA A 226 -23.48 1.43 0.66
C ALA A 226 -23.79 0.68 -0.65
N TYR A 227 -22.77 0.24 -1.39
CA TYR A 227 -22.92 -0.55 -2.62
C TYR A 227 -22.97 -2.05 -2.35
N TYR A 228 -21.83 -2.68 -2.08
CA TYR A 228 -21.68 -4.13 -2.06
C TYR A 228 -22.47 -4.81 -0.93
N LYS A 229 -22.29 -4.39 0.34
CA LYS A 229 -23.00 -5.01 1.48
C LYS A 229 -24.52 -4.86 1.33
N THR A 230 -24.97 -3.72 0.82
CA THR A 230 -26.41 -3.47 0.57
C THR A 230 -26.95 -4.37 -0.53
N ALA A 231 -26.26 -4.53 -1.65
CA ALA A 231 -26.66 -5.46 -2.70
C ALA A 231 -26.76 -6.89 -2.15
N GLU A 232 -25.85 -7.31 -1.27
CA GLU A 232 -25.93 -8.61 -0.60
C GLU A 232 -27.09 -8.68 0.41
N TRP A 233 -27.39 -7.59 1.11
CA TRP A 233 -28.57 -7.52 1.99
C TRP A 233 -29.87 -7.67 1.19
N LEU A 234 -29.98 -7.04 0.03
CA LEU A 234 -31.14 -7.22 -0.86
C LEU A 234 -31.26 -8.66 -1.37
N ARG A 235 -30.15 -9.35 -1.66
CA ARG A 235 -30.18 -10.80 -1.98
C ARG A 235 -30.70 -11.62 -0.80
N TYR A 236 -30.32 -11.26 0.42
CA TYR A 236 -30.86 -11.89 1.61
C TYR A 236 -32.37 -11.64 1.73
N VAL A 237 -32.86 -10.42 1.50
CA VAL A 237 -34.31 -10.10 1.49
C VAL A 237 -35.02 -10.86 0.36
N GLU A 238 -34.49 -10.85 -0.86
CA GLU A 238 -35.01 -11.61 -1.99
C GLU A 238 -35.13 -13.12 -1.68
N SER A 239 -34.10 -13.70 -1.07
CA SER A 239 -34.12 -15.11 -0.68
C SER A 239 -35.16 -15.45 0.42
N THR A 240 -35.43 -14.46 1.28
CA THR A 240 -36.44 -14.59 2.36
C THR A 240 -37.86 -14.49 1.82
N LEU A 241 -38.09 -13.66 0.82
CA LEU A 241 -39.41 -13.45 0.22
C LEU A 241 -39.72 -14.47 -0.89
N GLY A 242 -38.69 -14.87 -1.63
CA GLY A 242 -38.78 -15.55 -2.92
C GLY A 242 -38.75 -14.53 -4.08
N VAL A 243 -38.14 -14.91 -5.19
CA VAL A 243 -37.86 -14.04 -6.32
C VAL A 243 -39.13 -13.38 -6.90
N GLU A 244 -40.20 -14.13 -7.05
CA GLU A 244 -41.45 -13.61 -7.65
C GLU A 244 -42.11 -12.56 -6.76
N ILE A 245 -42.20 -12.82 -5.45
CA ILE A 245 -42.82 -11.89 -4.48
C ILE A 245 -41.95 -10.64 -4.37
N PHE A 246 -40.61 -10.80 -4.33
CA PHE A 246 -39.69 -9.66 -4.29
C PHE A 246 -39.81 -8.79 -5.52
N ASN A 247 -39.84 -9.37 -6.72
CA ASN A 247 -40.02 -8.62 -7.96
C ASN A 247 -41.34 -7.86 -7.99
N LYS A 248 -42.45 -8.52 -7.56
CA LYS A 248 -43.76 -7.85 -7.44
C LYS A 248 -43.66 -6.66 -6.48
N ALA A 249 -43.06 -6.85 -5.31
CA ALA A 249 -42.92 -5.79 -4.31
C ALA A 249 -42.09 -4.60 -4.85
N MET A 250 -41.04 -4.85 -5.63
CA MET A 250 -40.26 -3.78 -6.27
C MET A 250 -41.04 -3.01 -7.34
N HIS A 251 -41.88 -3.69 -8.13
CA HIS A 251 -42.81 -3.03 -9.04
C HIS A 251 -43.86 -2.20 -8.30
N ASP A 252 -44.40 -2.72 -7.19
CA ASP A 252 -45.35 -1.99 -6.34
C ASP A 252 -44.69 -0.75 -5.71
N TYR A 253 -43.44 -0.88 -5.23
CA TYR A 253 -42.64 0.22 -4.68
C TYR A 253 -42.42 1.32 -5.72
N TYR A 254 -41.97 0.96 -6.93
CA TYR A 254 -41.80 1.92 -8.03
C TYR A 254 -43.14 2.61 -8.38
N ARG A 255 -44.22 1.86 -8.52
CA ARG A 255 -45.53 2.41 -8.89
C ARG A 255 -46.10 3.37 -7.85
N GLN A 256 -45.92 3.08 -6.56
CA GLN A 256 -46.44 3.90 -5.47
C GLN A 256 -45.59 5.15 -5.25
N TRP A 257 -44.24 5.03 -5.41
CA TRP A 257 -43.33 6.06 -4.97
C TRP A 257 -42.58 6.82 -6.08
N GLN A 258 -42.79 6.52 -7.35
CA GLN A 258 -42.22 7.34 -8.43
C GLN A 258 -42.57 8.82 -8.23
N PHE A 259 -41.54 9.69 -8.24
CA PHE A 259 -41.60 11.15 -8.05
C PHE A 259 -42.06 11.61 -6.64
N LYS A 260 -41.86 10.81 -5.59
CA LYS A 260 -42.41 11.10 -4.25
C LYS A 260 -41.41 11.03 -3.09
N HIS A 261 -40.13 10.85 -3.29
CA HIS A 261 -39.10 10.85 -2.25
C HIS A 261 -39.29 9.86 -1.07
N PRO A 262 -39.32 8.54 -1.31
CA PRO A 262 -39.56 7.57 -0.25
C PRO A 262 -38.41 7.52 0.76
N GLN A 263 -38.76 7.15 2.00
CA GLN A 263 -37.84 6.92 3.11
C GLN A 263 -37.65 5.40 3.35
N PRO A 264 -36.64 4.97 4.12
CA PRO A 264 -36.44 3.56 4.48
C PRO A 264 -37.70 2.85 5.02
N ALA A 265 -38.49 3.54 5.82
CA ALA A 265 -39.74 3.00 6.37
C ALA A 265 -40.79 2.73 5.28
N ASP A 266 -40.86 3.57 4.27
CA ASP A 266 -41.77 3.42 3.12
C ASP A 266 -41.40 2.20 2.29
N PHE A 267 -40.11 2.04 2.02
CA PHE A 267 -39.58 0.88 1.31
C PHE A 267 -39.91 -0.42 2.07
N LYS A 268 -39.67 -0.46 3.38
CA LYS A 268 -40.00 -1.60 4.24
C LYS A 268 -41.49 -1.91 4.18
N LYS A 269 -42.35 -0.90 4.36
CA LYS A 269 -43.79 -1.02 4.35
C LYS A 269 -44.33 -1.68 3.07
N VAL A 270 -43.85 -1.21 1.90
CA VAL A 270 -44.28 -1.79 0.61
C VAL A 270 -43.84 -3.25 0.49
N LEU A 271 -42.62 -3.61 0.92
CA LEU A 271 -42.18 -5.01 0.90
C LEU A 271 -43.00 -5.89 1.83
N GLU A 272 -43.39 -5.40 3.00
CA GLU A 272 -44.25 -6.12 3.94
C GLU A 272 -45.68 -6.27 3.42
N GLU A 273 -46.29 -5.22 2.89
CA GLU A 273 -47.62 -5.25 2.29
C GLU A 273 -47.69 -6.18 1.07
N SER A 274 -46.70 -6.16 0.20
CA SER A 274 -46.68 -6.99 -1.00
C SER A 274 -46.42 -8.48 -0.68
N SER A 275 -45.72 -8.77 0.43
CA SER A 275 -45.35 -10.14 0.79
C SER A 275 -46.22 -10.77 1.89
N GLY A 276 -46.92 -9.97 2.68
CA GLY A 276 -47.62 -10.42 3.88
C GLY A 276 -46.70 -10.90 5.02
N LYS A 277 -45.37 -10.59 4.95
CA LYS A 277 -44.35 -11.03 5.93
C LYS A 277 -43.81 -9.85 6.71
N ASN A 278 -43.57 -10.04 8.01
CA ASN A 278 -42.83 -9.09 8.82
C ASN A 278 -41.32 -9.13 8.47
N LEU A 279 -40.71 -8.00 8.20
CA LEU A 279 -39.30 -7.85 7.80
C LEU A 279 -38.44 -7.18 8.87
N ASP A 280 -38.92 -6.99 10.11
CA ASP A 280 -38.16 -6.36 11.19
C ASP A 280 -36.77 -6.98 11.37
N SER A 281 -36.69 -8.31 11.34
CA SER A 281 -35.41 -9.03 11.46
C SER A 281 -34.45 -8.70 10.31
N ALA A 282 -34.94 -8.68 9.06
CA ALA A 282 -34.14 -8.37 7.88
C ALA A 282 -33.66 -6.92 7.90
N PHE A 283 -34.54 -5.97 8.23
CA PHE A 283 -34.20 -4.54 8.31
C PHE A 283 -33.30 -4.20 9.51
N SER A 284 -33.34 -5.02 10.60
CA SER A 284 -32.40 -4.83 11.72
C SER A 284 -30.93 -4.96 11.31
N PHE A 285 -30.62 -5.64 10.20
CA PHE A 285 -29.26 -5.76 9.68
C PHE A 285 -28.73 -4.46 9.06
N LEU A 286 -29.60 -3.52 8.66
CA LEU A 286 -29.17 -2.21 8.18
C LEU A 286 -28.34 -1.44 9.22
N ASN A 287 -28.65 -1.65 10.50
CA ASN A 287 -27.96 -1.01 11.63
C ASN A 287 -26.82 -1.84 12.23
N LYS A 288 -26.49 -3.00 11.65
CA LYS A 288 -25.47 -3.91 12.17
C LYS A 288 -24.21 -3.92 11.33
N THR A 289 -23.08 -3.98 12.02
CA THR A 289 -21.78 -4.29 11.41
C THR A 289 -21.60 -5.81 11.24
N GLY A 290 -20.58 -6.22 10.50
CA GLY A 290 -20.27 -7.62 10.25
C GLY A 290 -20.96 -8.18 9.00
N VAL A 291 -20.75 -9.48 8.77
CA VAL A 291 -21.31 -10.21 7.63
C VAL A 291 -22.79 -10.53 7.87
N LEU A 292 -23.54 -10.62 6.78
CA LEU A 292 -24.96 -10.98 6.84
C LEU A 292 -25.17 -12.49 7.09
N PRO A 293 -26.30 -12.91 7.67
CA PRO A 293 -26.60 -14.31 7.88
C PRO A 293 -26.61 -15.08 6.55
N ASN A 294 -26.11 -16.31 6.57
CA ASN A 294 -26.05 -17.24 5.42
C ASN A 294 -25.19 -16.82 4.21
N GLN A 295 -24.49 -15.69 4.29
CA GLN A 295 -23.70 -15.20 3.16
C GLN A 295 -22.46 -16.05 2.83
N TYR A 296 -21.85 -16.71 3.83
CA TYR A 296 -20.54 -17.34 3.63
C TYR A 296 -20.46 -18.69 4.35
N ARG A 297 -21.12 -19.69 3.82
CA ARG A 297 -20.77 -21.08 4.15
C ARG A 297 -19.47 -21.43 3.43
N THR A 298 -18.34 -20.99 3.97
CA THR A 298 -17.05 -21.52 3.55
C THR A 298 -16.97 -22.98 4.01
N GLY A 299 -16.66 -23.88 3.07
CA GLY A 299 -16.40 -25.28 3.42
C GLY A 299 -15.33 -25.40 4.51
N THR A 300 -15.46 -26.35 5.42
CA THR A 300 -14.52 -26.58 6.52
C THR A 300 -13.16 -27.12 6.06
N LYS A 301 -13.03 -27.54 4.80
CA LYS A 301 -11.83 -28.12 4.22
C LYS A 301 -10.70 -27.10 4.06
N THR A 302 -9.47 -27.58 4.20
CA THR A 302 -8.25 -26.82 3.87
C THR A 302 -7.94 -26.94 2.40
N THR A 303 -7.70 -25.80 1.72
CA THR A 303 -7.24 -25.76 0.33
C THR A 303 -5.76 -25.48 0.29
N PHE A 304 -5.03 -26.33 -0.45
CA PHE A 304 -3.61 -26.13 -0.72
C PHE A 304 -3.43 -25.44 -2.08
N ILE A 305 -2.66 -24.35 -2.11
CA ILE A 305 -2.38 -23.57 -3.32
C ILE A 305 -0.89 -23.61 -3.62
N PHE A 306 -0.53 -24.22 -4.74
CA PHE A 306 0.85 -24.26 -5.24
C PHE A 306 0.98 -23.72 -6.66
N ASN A 307 -0.10 -23.26 -7.28
CA ASN A 307 -0.09 -22.68 -8.62
C ASN A 307 -1.30 -21.75 -8.84
N LEU A 308 -1.27 -20.97 -9.92
CA LEU A 308 -2.32 -20.02 -10.27
C LEU A 308 -3.69 -20.66 -10.51
N LYS A 309 -3.74 -21.90 -11.03
CA LYS A 309 -4.99 -22.63 -11.24
C LYS A 309 -5.68 -22.96 -9.92
N ALA A 310 -4.90 -23.43 -8.92
CA ALA A 310 -5.40 -23.69 -7.58
C ALA A 310 -5.90 -22.40 -6.89
N LEU A 311 -5.20 -21.28 -7.10
CA LEU A 311 -5.61 -19.96 -6.62
C LEU A 311 -6.96 -19.52 -7.24
N ASN A 312 -7.11 -19.64 -8.55
CA ASN A 312 -8.37 -19.33 -9.25
C ASN A 312 -9.54 -20.21 -8.76
N ASN A 313 -9.29 -21.49 -8.53
CA ASN A 313 -10.31 -22.39 -8.00
C ASN A 313 -10.72 -22.02 -6.58
N TYR A 314 -9.75 -21.62 -5.74
CA TYR A 314 -10.02 -21.13 -4.39
C TYR A 314 -10.83 -19.82 -4.40
N GLN A 315 -10.55 -18.89 -5.30
CA GLN A 315 -11.30 -17.65 -5.43
C GLN A 315 -12.77 -17.90 -5.81
N LYS A 316 -13.04 -18.92 -6.65
CA LYS A 316 -14.40 -19.30 -7.03
C LYS A 316 -15.17 -20.00 -5.90
N LYS A 317 -14.49 -20.85 -5.11
CA LYS A 317 -15.06 -21.62 -4.00
C LYS A 317 -14.12 -21.56 -2.78
N PRO A 318 -14.12 -20.43 -2.04
CA PRO A 318 -13.23 -20.27 -0.90
C PRO A 318 -13.56 -21.27 0.21
N THR A 319 -12.52 -21.81 0.85
CA THR A 319 -12.60 -22.65 2.03
C THR A 319 -12.17 -21.88 3.28
N ARG A 320 -12.56 -22.36 4.46
CA ARG A 320 -12.21 -21.71 5.73
C ARG A 320 -10.70 -21.60 5.95
N ASN A 321 -9.98 -22.65 5.60
CA ASN A 321 -8.54 -22.73 5.75
C ASN A 321 -7.85 -22.72 4.41
N LEU A 322 -6.74 -22.01 4.34
CA LEU A 322 -5.87 -21.91 3.17
C LEU A 322 -4.44 -22.22 3.59
N MET A 323 -3.72 -22.98 2.76
CA MET A 323 -2.29 -23.21 2.85
C MET A 323 -1.65 -22.84 1.52
N LEU A 324 -0.90 -21.74 1.51
CA LEU A 324 -0.14 -21.30 0.36
C LEU A 324 1.29 -21.84 0.45
N ILE A 325 1.73 -22.54 -0.57
CA ILE A 325 3.07 -23.11 -0.68
C ILE A 325 3.72 -22.56 -1.94
N GLY A 326 4.94 -22.10 -1.82
CA GLY A 326 5.69 -21.54 -2.95
C GLY A 326 7.20 -21.59 -2.74
N PRO A 327 7.97 -21.24 -3.77
CA PRO A 327 9.42 -21.13 -3.66
C PRO A 327 9.83 -19.94 -2.80
N SER A 328 10.88 -20.11 -1.98
CA SER A 328 11.58 -19.03 -1.29
C SER A 328 13.00 -18.91 -1.79
N PHE A 329 13.50 -17.69 -1.84
CA PHE A 329 14.88 -17.40 -2.22
C PHE A 329 15.42 -16.23 -1.41
N GLY A 330 16.72 -16.21 -1.25
CA GLY A 330 17.44 -15.13 -0.59
C GLY A 330 18.88 -15.06 -1.11
N ILE A 331 19.54 -13.97 -0.82
CA ILE A 331 20.93 -13.77 -1.20
C ILE A 331 21.67 -12.95 -0.15
N ASN A 332 22.89 -13.34 0.17
CA ASN A 332 23.87 -12.51 0.85
C ASN A 332 25.29 -12.96 0.48
N SER A 333 26.31 -12.23 0.92
CA SER A 333 27.72 -12.49 0.56
C SER A 333 28.26 -13.81 1.04
N TYR A 334 27.71 -14.37 2.12
CA TYR A 334 28.22 -15.57 2.81
C TYR A 334 27.42 -16.80 2.41
N ASP A 335 26.11 -16.71 2.46
CA ASP A 335 25.19 -17.79 2.10
C ASP A 335 25.06 -17.96 0.59
N LYS A 336 25.49 -16.92 -0.20
CA LYS A 336 25.30 -16.83 -1.64
C LYS A 336 23.81 -16.92 -2.00
N LEU A 337 23.43 -17.75 -2.95
CA LEU A 337 22.04 -18.02 -3.25
C LEU A 337 21.47 -19.00 -2.24
N MET A 338 20.36 -18.60 -1.60
CA MET A 338 19.58 -19.46 -0.72
C MET A 338 18.30 -19.85 -1.46
N LEU A 339 18.00 -21.15 -1.52
CA LEU A 339 16.84 -21.70 -2.18
C LEU A 339 16.05 -22.59 -1.22
N GLY A 340 14.73 -22.48 -1.28
CA GLY A 340 13.86 -23.26 -0.42
C GLY A 340 12.40 -23.12 -0.78
N GLY A 341 11.54 -23.42 0.16
CA GLY A 341 10.10 -23.26 0.03
C GLY A 341 9.53 -22.49 1.22
N PHE A 342 8.41 -21.84 1.00
CA PHE A 342 7.62 -21.28 2.09
C PHE A 342 6.27 -21.97 2.19
N VAL A 343 5.75 -21.99 3.40
CA VAL A 343 4.36 -22.37 3.70
C VAL A 343 3.73 -21.31 4.60
N THR A 344 2.51 -20.89 4.27
CA THR A 344 1.77 -19.90 5.05
C THR A 344 0.27 -20.10 4.95
N ASN A 345 -0.46 -19.71 5.99
CA ASN A 345 -1.91 -19.59 5.97
C ASN A 345 -2.40 -18.13 5.80
N MET A 346 -1.50 -17.21 5.48
CA MET A 346 -1.86 -15.80 5.24
C MET A 346 -2.77 -15.68 4.03
N LYS A 347 -3.90 -15.04 4.22
CA LYS A 347 -4.94 -14.83 3.20
C LYS A 347 -5.71 -13.54 3.46
N LEU A 348 -6.58 -13.16 2.55
CA LEU A 348 -7.62 -12.16 2.76
C LEU A 348 -8.99 -12.85 2.62
N PRO A 349 -9.93 -12.64 3.54
CA PRO A 349 -9.82 -11.99 4.87
C PRO A 349 -8.78 -12.67 5.78
N PRO A 350 -8.11 -11.90 6.67
CA PRO A 350 -7.07 -12.46 7.52
C PRO A 350 -7.65 -13.44 8.55
N SER A 351 -6.93 -14.52 8.81
CA SER A 351 -7.21 -15.40 9.95
C SER A 351 -6.63 -14.77 11.22
N ASN A 352 -7.27 -14.96 12.37
CA ASN A 352 -6.70 -14.51 13.65
C ASN A 352 -5.34 -15.16 13.91
N PHE A 353 -5.24 -16.46 13.66
CA PHE A 353 -3.97 -17.20 13.69
C PHE A 353 -3.33 -17.14 12.31
N GLN A 354 -2.08 -16.66 12.26
CA GLN A 354 -1.28 -16.58 11.04
C GLN A 354 0.10 -17.13 11.28
N PHE A 355 0.64 -17.80 10.28
CA PHE A 355 2.04 -18.23 10.29
C PHE A 355 2.67 -18.14 8.90
N LEU A 356 3.98 -18.02 8.88
CA LEU A 356 4.86 -18.11 7.71
C LEU A 356 6.11 -18.90 8.14
N LEU A 357 6.48 -19.93 7.38
CA LEU A 357 7.75 -20.64 7.53
C LEU A 357 8.45 -20.65 6.17
N ALA A 358 9.70 -20.27 6.12
CA ALA A 358 10.49 -20.17 4.89
C ALA A 358 11.92 -20.70 5.11
N PRO A 359 12.09 -22.03 5.27
CA PRO A 359 13.41 -22.65 5.31
C PRO A 359 14.08 -22.60 3.92
N MET A 360 15.39 -22.39 3.91
CA MET A 360 16.19 -22.31 2.69
C MET A 360 17.54 -23.00 2.90
N TYR A 361 18.06 -23.63 1.86
CA TYR A 361 19.43 -24.14 1.82
C TYR A 361 20.36 -23.09 1.21
N ALA A 362 21.42 -22.74 1.90
CA ALA A 362 22.41 -21.76 1.48
C ALA A 362 23.54 -22.44 0.68
N THR A 363 23.73 -22.04 -0.57
CA THR A 363 24.74 -22.65 -1.46
C THR A 363 26.18 -22.30 -1.07
N GLY A 364 26.39 -21.14 -0.41
CA GLY A 364 27.71 -20.68 0.03
C GLY A 364 28.16 -21.32 1.35
N SER A 365 27.39 -21.13 2.40
CA SER A 365 27.70 -21.64 3.75
C SER A 365 27.38 -23.13 3.93
N LYS A 366 26.58 -23.71 3.02
CA LYS A 366 26.07 -25.09 3.08
C LYS A 366 25.27 -25.38 4.37
N LYS A 367 24.59 -24.35 4.88
CA LYS A 367 23.76 -24.43 6.09
C LYS A 367 22.27 -24.27 5.71
N ILE A 368 21.39 -24.75 6.58
CA ILE A 368 19.97 -24.41 6.54
C ILE A 368 19.80 -23.03 7.18
N THR A 369 19.20 -22.11 6.44
CA THR A 369 18.89 -20.74 6.84
C THR A 369 17.41 -20.49 6.70
N GLY A 370 16.93 -19.33 7.10
CA GLY A 370 15.55 -18.97 6.83
C GLY A 370 14.91 -18.10 7.90
N ALA A 371 13.61 -17.93 7.72
CA ALA A 371 12.78 -17.13 8.63
C ALA A 371 11.42 -17.80 8.87
N GLY A 372 10.84 -17.50 10.02
CA GLY A 372 9.51 -17.94 10.40
C GLY A 372 8.80 -16.90 11.25
N LEU A 373 7.48 -16.92 11.22
CA LEU A 373 6.61 -16.06 11.99
C LEU A 373 5.36 -16.86 12.38
N VAL A 374 4.96 -16.73 13.63
CA VAL A 374 3.66 -17.18 14.14
C VAL A 374 3.04 -16.00 14.88
N SER A 375 1.76 -15.72 14.63
CA SER A 375 1.06 -14.63 15.29
C SER A 375 -0.42 -14.92 15.47
N TYR A 376 -1.00 -14.29 16.47
CA TYR A 376 -2.44 -14.28 16.72
C TYR A 376 -2.91 -12.84 16.92
N SER A 377 -3.96 -12.45 16.19
CA SER A 377 -4.55 -11.12 16.25
C SER A 377 -5.93 -11.17 16.88
N PHE A 378 -6.13 -10.34 17.89
CA PHE A 378 -7.43 -10.08 18.53
C PHE A 378 -7.97 -8.75 18.00
N TYR A 379 -9.29 -8.67 17.81
CA TYR A 379 -9.99 -7.47 17.38
C TYR A 379 -11.02 -7.07 18.46
N PRO A 380 -10.60 -6.49 19.61
CA PRO A 380 -11.52 -6.03 20.64
C PRO A 380 -12.29 -4.79 20.14
N HIS A 381 -13.47 -4.54 20.73
CA HIS A 381 -14.28 -3.36 20.37
C HIS A 381 -14.09 -2.16 21.32
N SER A 382 -13.12 -2.25 22.22
CA SER A 382 -12.89 -1.27 23.28
C SER A 382 -11.82 -0.24 22.90
N LEU A 383 -10.83 -0.05 23.76
CA LEU A 383 -9.70 0.90 23.60
C LEU A 383 -8.79 0.55 22.42
N PHE A 384 -8.62 -0.74 22.14
CA PHE A 384 -7.71 -1.21 21.09
C PHE A 384 -8.47 -1.67 19.85
N LYS A 385 -7.96 -1.27 18.68
CA LYS A 385 -8.38 -1.77 17.37
C LYS A 385 -7.89 -3.20 17.16
N THR A 386 -6.60 -3.46 17.48
CA THR A 386 -6.00 -4.79 17.39
C THR A 386 -5.03 -5.01 18.55
N ILE A 387 -4.92 -6.26 18.99
CA ILE A 387 -3.87 -6.76 19.86
C ILE A 387 -3.21 -7.91 19.13
N ASP A 388 -1.96 -7.75 18.72
CA ASP A 388 -1.19 -8.74 18.00
C ASP A 388 -0.14 -9.36 18.93
N ILE A 389 -0.17 -10.68 19.11
CA ILE A 389 0.83 -11.44 19.85
C ILE A 389 1.52 -12.36 18.86
N GLY A 390 2.84 -12.43 18.90
CA GLY A 390 3.56 -13.30 17.97
C GLY A 390 5.02 -13.55 18.32
N VAL A 391 5.59 -14.50 17.60
CA VAL A 391 7.02 -14.85 17.68
C VAL A 391 7.56 -14.93 16.26
N SER A 392 8.68 -14.27 16.01
CA SER A 392 9.44 -14.45 14.77
C SER A 392 10.79 -15.10 15.06
N VAL A 393 11.26 -15.93 14.11
CA VAL A 393 12.55 -16.62 14.17
C VAL A 393 13.28 -16.34 12.87
N SER A 394 14.59 -16.12 12.95
CA SER A 394 15.45 -16.05 11.75
C SER A 394 16.84 -16.54 12.05
N SER A 395 17.47 -17.21 11.08
CA SER A 395 18.84 -17.70 11.18
C SER A 395 19.54 -17.55 9.83
N PHE A 396 20.67 -16.82 9.82
CA PHE A 396 21.47 -16.54 8.62
C PHE A 396 22.95 -16.44 8.96
N THR A 397 23.80 -16.64 7.95
CA THR A 397 25.24 -16.40 8.06
C THR A 397 25.53 -14.90 7.92
N THR A 398 26.42 -14.40 8.78
CA THR A 398 26.76 -12.97 8.88
C THR A 398 28.23 -12.67 8.64
N ASP A 399 29.07 -13.70 8.72
CA ASP A 399 30.51 -13.54 8.57
C ASP A 399 31.18 -14.84 8.10
N GLU A 400 32.40 -14.72 7.57
CA GLU A 400 33.28 -15.84 7.21
C GLU A 400 34.69 -15.57 7.69
N PHE A 401 35.30 -16.58 8.27
CA PHE A 401 36.70 -16.58 8.66
C PHE A 401 37.46 -17.62 7.84
N THR A 402 38.65 -17.25 7.35
CA THR A 402 39.54 -18.17 6.65
C THR A 402 40.77 -18.38 7.50
N SER A 403 41.02 -19.62 7.94
CA SER A 403 42.19 -19.99 8.72
C SER A 403 43.45 -20.04 7.84
N ASP A 404 44.63 -20.17 8.51
CA ASP A 404 45.93 -20.20 7.84
C ASP A 404 46.04 -21.41 6.87
N ASP A 405 45.37 -22.51 7.15
CA ASP A 405 45.22 -23.68 6.28
C ASP A 405 44.15 -23.53 5.18
N LYS A 406 43.72 -22.28 4.91
CA LYS A 406 42.73 -21.92 3.91
C LYS A 406 41.34 -22.53 4.10
N LYS A 407 41.04 -23.05 5.27
CA LYS A 407 39.70 -23.57 5.60
C LYS A 407 38.77 -22.43 5.94
N LYS A 408 37.61 -22.37 5.24
CA LYS A 408 36.56 -21.39 5.51
C LYS A 408 35.63 -21.86 6.62
N THR A 409 35.37 -20.99 7.57
CA THR A 409 34.43 -21.18 8.67
C THR A 409 33.41 -20.08 8.61
N PHE A 410 32.11 -20.43 8.61
CA PHE A 410 30.99 -19.49 8.51
C PHE A 410 30.36 -19.26 9.89
N LEU A 411 30.22 -17.98 10.23
CA LEU A 411 29.63 -17.53 11.49
C LEU A 411 28.24 -16.99 11.23
N GLY A 412 27.28 -17.35 12.06
CA GLY A 412 25.90 -16.98 11.89
C GLY A 412 25.25 -16.47 13.17
N PHE A 413 23.95 -16.24 13.09
CA PHE A 413 23.12 -15.96 14.24
C PHE A 413 21.80 -16.73 14.14
N THR A 414 21.21 -16.98 15.29
CA THR A 414 19.81 -17.35 15.44
C THR A 414 19.13 -16.31 16.32
N LYS A 415 18.02 -15.79 15.84
CA LYS A 415 17.23 -14.75 16.50
C LYS A 415 15.81 -15.24 16.72
N ILE A 416 15.31 -15.14 17.95
CA ILE A 416 13.92 -15.38 18.33
C ILE A 416 13.38 -14.09 18.94
N VAL A 417 12.22 -13.61 18.43
CA VAL A 417 11.63 -12.33 18.86
C VAL A 417 10.17 -12.53 19.21
N PRO A 418 9.83 -12.89 20.46
CA PRO A 418 8.47 -12.73 20.96
C PRO A 418 8.11 -11.26 21.08
N GLY A 419 6.84 -10.95 20.85
CA GLY A 419 6.36 -9.58 20.94
C GLY A 419 4.85 -9.46 21.03
N ILE A 420 4.42 -8.32 21.55
CA ILE A 420 3.02 -7.91 21.61
C ILE A 420 2.88 -6.47 21.12
N LYS A 421 1.81 -6.22 20.35
CA LYS A 421 1.49 -4.89 19.82
C LYS A 421 0.04 -4.56 20.13
N PHE A 422 -0.19 -3.42 20.74
CA PHE A 422 -1.49 -2.83 21.01
C PHE A 422 -1.71 -1.64 20.06
N THR A 423 -2.60 -1.77 19.09
CA THR A 423 -2.99 -0.67 18.20
C THR A 423 -4.25 -0.02 18.74
N PHE A 424 -4.20 1.29 19.02
CA PHE A 424 -5.34 2.03 19.55
C PHE A 424 -6.45 2.18 18.51
N LYS A 425 -7.69 2.16 18.99
CA LYS A 425 -8.86 2.48 18.20
C LYS A 425 -9.04 3.99 18.13
N GLU A 426 -9.19 4.50 16.90
CA GLU A 426 -9.56 5.90 16.70
C GLU A 426 -11.09 6.07 16.81
N LYS A 427 -11.55 7.20 17.32
CA LYS A 427 -12.98 7.49 17.47
C LYS A 427 -13.71 7.54 16.12
N ASN A 428 -13.04 8.06 15.11
CA ASN A 428 -13.58 8.19 13.76
C ASN A 428 -12.81 7.27 12.80
N LEU A 429 -13.53 6.41 12.05
CA LEU A 429 -12.94 5.52 11.05
C LEU A 429 -12.36 6.27 9.82
N ARG A 430 -12.69 7.56 9.65
CA ARG A 430 -12.05 8.46 8.66
C ARG A 430 -10.72 9.03 9.15
N SER A 431 -10.33 8.74 10.39
CA SER A 431 -9.08 9.24 10.96
C SER A 431 -7.87 8.66 10.24
N ASN A 432 -6.95 9.53 9.86
CA ASN A 432 -5.64 9.17 9.31
C ASN A 432 -4.60 8.85 10.41
N PHE A 433 -5.00 8.91 11.68
CA PHE A 433 -4.14 8.56 12.81
C PHE A 433 -3.99 7.05 12.95
N ASN A 434 -2.77 6.64 13.28
CA ASN A 434 -2.44 5.29 13.71
C ASN A 434 -1.50 5.39 14.89
N ARG A 435 -1.92 4.86 16.05
CA ARG A 435 -1.14 4.88 17.30
C ARG A 435 -1.00 3.47 17.82
N PHE A 436 0.21 3.11 18.24
CA PHE A 436 0.40 1.81 18.86
C PHE A 436 1.53 1.82 19.88
N ILE A 437 1.44 0.86 20.81
CA ILE A 437 2.51 0.47 21.71
C ILE A 437 2.93 -0.94 21.32
N GLN A 438 4.23 -1.19 21.22
CA GLN A 438 4.78 -2.49 20.89
C GLN A 438 5.93 -2.84 21.83
N PHE A 439 5.85 -4.01 22.44
CA PHE A 439 6.96 -4.62 23.16
C PHE A 439 7.53 -5.79 22.37
N LYS A 440 8.85 -5.91 22.33
CA LYS A 440 9.59 -7.03 21.74
C LYS A 440 10.77 -7.41 22.64
N SER A 441 11.06 -8.70 22.73
CA SER A 441 12.29 -9.19 23.32
C SER A 441 13.13 -9.89 22.24
N PHE A 442 14.34 -9.45 22.03
CA PHE A 442 15.28 -10.04 21.07
C PHE A 442 16.16 -11.06 21.82
N LEU A 443 15.94 -12.34 21.55
CA LEU A 443 16.77 -13.42 22.05
C LEU A 443 17.73 -13.82 20.93
N LEU A 444 19.00 -13.54 21.10
CA LEU A 444 20.03 -13.68 20.07
C LEU A 444 21.06 -14.71 20.53
N ASN A 445 21.34 -15.66 19.65
CA ASN A 445 22.50 -16.55 19.76
C ASN A 445 23.40 -16.27 18.57
N GLU A 446 24.64 -15.85 18.82
CA GLU A 446 25.60 -15.42 17.82
C GLU A 446 26.85 -16.32 17.86
N ASP A 447 27.32 -16.76 16.69
CA ASP A 447 28.59 -17.44 16.57
C ASP A 447 29.74 -16.44 16.75
N GLN A 448 30.68 -16.76 17.62
CA GLN A 448 31.93 -16.02 17.86
C GLN A 448 33.16 -16.92 17.68
N LEU A 449 34.26 -16.34 17.18
CA LEU A 449 35.56 -16.99 17.11
C LEU A 449 36.32 -16.74 18.42
N ASN A 450 36.67 -17.82 19.11
CA ASN A 450 37.61 -17.80 20.21
C ASN A 450 38.95 -18.28 19.68
N PHE A 451 39.99 -17.45 19.84
CA PHE A 451 41.35 -17.77 19.45
C PHE A 451 42.13 -18.24 20.67
N ARG A 452 42.85 -19.34 20.51
CA ARG A 452 43.80 -19.83 21.47
C ARG A 452 45.17 -19.97 20.80
N ARG A 453 46.22 -19.46 21.44
CA ARG A 453 47.59 -19.67 21.03
C ARG A 453 48.11 -20.91 21.72
N ASP A 454 48.47 -21.92 20.93
CA ASP A 454 49.19 -23.11 21.43
C ASP A 454 50.64 -23.01 21.01
N THR A 455 51.52 -23.16 21.99
CA THR A 455 52.96 -23.25 21.75
C THR A 455 53.31 -24.72 21.55
N VAL A 456 53.76 -25.08 20.37
CA VAL A 456 54.20 -26.44 20.05
C VAL A 456 55.75 -26.42 20.06
N ILE A 457 56.33 -27.14 21.01
CA ILE A 457 57.79 -27.36 21.09
C ILE A 457 58.08 -28.62 20.31
N THR A 458 58.84 -28.54 19.24
CA THR A 458 59.23 -29.70 18.43
C THR A 458 60.60 -30.16 18.87
N LEU A 459 60.70 -31.35 19.42
CA LEU A 459 61.97 -31.99 19.81
C LEU A 459 62.51 -32.85 18.65
N PRO A 460 63.87 -32.89 18.39
CA PRO A 460 64.95 -32.38 19.21
C PRO A 460 65.58 -31.08 18.71
N GLY A 461 65.02 -29.91 19.04
CA GLY A 461 65.58 -28.60 18.76
C GLY A 461 64.74 -27.50 19.33
N PRO A 462 65.26 -26.25 19.49
CA PRO A 462 64.52 -25.17 20.16
C PRO A 462 63.52 -24.47 19.28
N ASP A 463 63.02 -25.12 18.20
CA ASP A 463 62.01 -24.49 17.32
C ASP A 463 60.64 -24.48 17.99
N THR A 464 60.27 -23.31 18.44
CA THR A 464 58.96 -23.04 19.01
C THR A 464 58.05 -22.55 17.92
N THR A 465 57.10 -23.37 17.49
CA THR A 465 56.06 -22.94 16.51
C THR A 465 54.81 -22.51 17.27
N ILE A 466 54.40 -21.29 17.06
CA ILE A 466 53.13 -20.77 17.59
C ILE A 466 52.03 -21.15 16.63
N LYS A 467 51.12 -22.04 17.01
CA LYS A 467 49.91 -22.38 16.21
C LYS A 467 48.70 -21.68 16.81
N ASN A 468 48.05 -20.90 15.98
CA ASN A 468 46.77 -20.30 16.32
C ASN A 468 45.67 -21.36 16.12
N LYS A 469 45.04 -21.77 17.20
CA LYS A 469 43.82 -22.59 17.16
C LYS A 469 42.62 -21.71 17.39
N PHE A 470 41.52 -21.99 16.71
CA PHE A 470 40.25 -21.30 16.93
C PHE A 470 39.12 -22.33 17.10
N ASN A 471 38.12 -21.95 17.85
CA ASN A 471 36.86 -22.68 17.95
C ASN A 471 35.71 -21.71 17.87
N ILE A 472 34.53 -22.18 17.41
CA ILE A 472 33.28 -21.41 17.43
C ILE A 472 32.64 -21.59 18.81
N ALA A 473 32.31 -20.48 19.46
CA ALA A 473 31.51 -20.44 20.67
C ALA A 473 30.23 -19.63 20.45
N GLY A 474 29.14 -20.13 20.98
CA GLY A 474 27.86 -19.38 20.95
C GLY A 474 27.85 -18.30 22.03
N ARG A 475 27.42 -17.09 21.66
CA ARG A 475 27.16 -15.99 22.59
C ARG A 475 25.67 -15.70 22.64
N ASN A 476 25.07 -15.81 23.82
CA ASN A 476 23.69 -15.45 24.04
C ASN A 476 23.59 -13.98 24.48
N ARG A 477 22.61 -13.29 23.90
CA ARG A 477 22.33 -11.88 24.19
C ARG A 477 20.85 -11.63 24.18
N THR A 478 20.36 -10.84 25.14
CA THR A 478 18.95 -10.43 25.22
C THR A 478 18.86 -8.91 25.19
N LEU A 479 17.89 -8.41 24.42
CA LEU A 479 17.55 -7.00 24.38
C LEU A 479 16.03 -6.85 24.40
N ASN A 480 15.51 -6.07 25.34
CA ASN A 480 14.09 -5.72 25.39
C ASN A 480 13.88 -4.36 24.71
N GLN A 481 12.78 -4.22 23.97
CA GLN A 481 12.44 -2.99 23.24
C GLN A 481 10.97 -2.65 23.44
N LEU A 482 10.71 -1.44 23.91
CA LEU A 482 9.39 -0.85 23.97
C LEU A 482 9.33 0.33 22.98
N ARG A 483 8.29 0.34 22.13
CA ARG A 483 8.07 1.39 21.14
C ARG A 483 6.69 1.99 21.33
N PHE A 484 6.62 3.31 21.35
CA PHE A 484 5.39 4.06 21.24
C PHE A 484 5.42 4.87 19.95
N VAL A 485 4.45 4.67 19.07
CA VAL A 485 4.42 5.25 17.73
C VAL A 485 3.10 5.98 17.49
N ILE A 486 3.21 7.17 16.92
CA ILE A 486 2.10 7.99 16.41
C ILE A 486 2.38 8.29 14.94
N GLU A 487 1.42 8.01 14.07
CA GLU A 487 1.48 8.32 12.65
C GLU A 487 0.21 9.07 12.22
N ASN A 488 0.37 10.11 11.42
CA ASN A 488 -0.74 10.75 10.73
C ASN A 488 -0.48 10.72 9.23
N ASN A 489 -1.21 9.84 8.53
CA ASN A 489 -1.06 9.57 7.10
C ASN A 489 -1.97 10.46 6.23
N ARG A 490 -2.22 11.70 6.67
CA ARG A 490 -2.97 12.69 5.88
C ARG A 490 -2.27 13.00 4.55
N VAL A 491 -3.04 13.38 3.55
CA VAL A 491 -2.51 13.63 2.19
C VAL A 491 -1.50 14.77 2.17
N LEU A 492 -1.79 15.86 2.88
CA LEU A 492 -0.89 17.00 3.02
C LEU A 492 -0.22 16.99 4.38
N TYR A 493 1.10 17.17 4.37
CA TYR A 493 1.92 17.27 5.58
C TYR A 493 1.82 16.05 6.52
N PRO A 494 1.97 14.81 6.00
CA PRO A 494 2.01 13.62 6.86
C PRO A 494 3.18 13.67 7.83
N TYR A 495 2.99 13.10 9.02
CA TYR A 495 4.04 13.01 10.02
C TYR A 495 3.98 11.73 10.84
N SER A 496 5.11 11.36 11.42
CA SER A 496 5.19 10.25 12.38
C SER A 496 6.19 10.58 13.48
N SER A 497 5.94 10.06 14.68
CA SER A 497 6.87 10.15 15.80
C SER A 497 6.94 8.82 16.51
N GLU A 498 8.15 8.43 16.89
CA GLU A 498 8.45 7.21 17.62
C GLU A 498 9.29 7.52 18.85
N LEU A 499 8.84 7.06 20.00
CA LEU A 499 9.63 6.94 21.20
C LEU A 499 9.98 5.48 21.38
N LYS A 500 11.29 5.16 21.45
CA LYS A 500 11.81 3.81 21.59
C LYS A 500 12.70 3.74 22.82
N ILE A 501 12.42 2.76 23.66
CA ILE A 501 13.22 2.41 24.84
C ILE A 501 13.76 1.02 24.60
N GLU A 502 15.08 0.86 24.71
CA GLU A 502 15.76 -0.43 24.64
C GLU A 502 16.48 -0.69 25.96
N GLN A 503 16.37 -1.92 26.46
CA GLN A 503 17.02 -2.40 27.64
C GLN A 503 18.00 -3.50 27.27
N GLY A 504 19.28 -3.26 27.46
CA GLY A 504 20.33 -4.27 27.45
C GLY A 504 20.68 -4.74 28.84
N LYS A 505 21.76 -5.50 28.98
CA LYS A 505 22.22 -6.02 30.28
C LYS A 505 22.62 -4.92 31.25
N ASP A 506 23.34 -3.91 30.74
CA ASP A 506 23.98 -2.88 31.57
C ASP A 506 23.53 -1.46 31.22
N PHE A 507 22.48 -1.32 30.42
CA PHE A 507 22.00 -0.01 29.94
C PHE A 507 20.53 0.03 29.58
N PHE A 508 19.98 1.24 29.62
CA PHE A 508 18.78 1.65 28.90
C PHE A 508 19.17 2.66 27.80
N ARG A 509 18.56 2.51 26.64
CA ARG A 509 18.70 3.47 25.54
C ARG A 509 17.33 4.07 25.24
N LEU A 510 17.23 5.40 25.33
CA LEU A 510 16.07 6.16 24.91
C LEU A 510 16.37 6.77 23.54
N ALA A 511 15.45 6.63 22.59
CA ALA A 511 15.55 7.23 21.29
C ALA A 511 14.20 7.80 20.84
N PHE A 512 14.20 9.07 20.45
CA PHE A 512 13.06 9.74 19.86
C PHE A 512 13.38 10.02 18.39
N THR A 513 12.45 9.67 17.49
CA THR A 513 12.55 9.96 16.06
C THR A 513 11.24 10.57 15.60
N SER A 514 11.30 11.71 14.91
CA SER A 514 10.12 12.36 14.31
C SER A 514 10.37 12.62 12.84
N ASN A 515 9.39 12.32 12.00
CA ASN A 515 9.42 12.58 10.56
C ASN A 515 8.25 13.49 10.20
N TYR A 516 8.52 14.45 9.33
CA TYR A 516 7.54 15.37 8.79
C TYR A 516 7.78 15.56 7.31
N PHE A 517 6.71 15.54 6.50
CA PHE A 517 6.82 15.81 5.07
C PHE A 517 6.06 17.09 4.71
N PHE A 518 6.78 18.07 4.19
CA PHE A 518 6.22 19.32 3.73
C PHE A 518 5.99 19.24 2.22
N ASN A 519 4.72 19.22 1.78
CA ASN A 519 4.37 19.16 0.37
C ASN A 519 4.60 20.49 -0.35
N TYR A 520 5.17 20.45 -1.56
CA TYR A 520 5.26 21.61 -2.44
C TYR A 520 4.00 21.72 -3.32
N VAL A 521 3.71 22.95 -3.78
CA VAL A 521 2.49 23.24 -4.58
C VAL A 521 2.46 22.50 -5.92
N LYS A 522 3.63 22.24 -6.53
CA LYS A 522 3.76 21.62 -7.88
C LYS A 522 4.36 20.21 -7.86
N GLN A 523 3.99 19.37 -6.92
CA GLN A 523 4.54 18.04 -6.68
C GLN A 523 5.92 18.02 -5.99
N GLY A 524 6.22 16.93 -5.29
CA GLY A 524 7.39 16.78 -4.46
C GLY A 524 7.23 17.40 -3.09
N GLY A 525 8.32 17.55 -2.35
CA GLY A 525 8.31 18.10 -1.01
C GLY A 525 9.65 17.99 -0.31
N LEU A 526 9.66 18.49 0.93
CA LEU A 526 10.78 18.42 1.86
C LEU A 526 10.46 17.41 2.96
N SER A 527 11.24 16.35 3.03
CA SER A 527 11.25 15.42 4.17
C SER A 527 12.17 15.94 5.25
N ILE A 528 11.69 16.03 6.46
CA ILE A 528 12.44 16.43 7.65
C ILE A 528 12.39 15.27 8.63
N ARG A 529 13.55 14.80 9.09
CA ARG A 529 13.67 13.81 10.15
C ARG A 529 14.47 14.40 11.29
N LEU A 530 13.95 14.31 12.51
CA LEU A 530 14.63 14.71 13.75
C LEU A 530 14.91 13.46 14.56
N PHE A 531 16.08 13.42 15.18
CA PHE A 531 16.48 12.36 16.08
C PHE A 531 17.11 12.90 17.34
N ALA A 532 16.76 12.29 18.48
CA ALA A 532 17.39 12.50 19.79
C ALA A 532 17.56 11.15 20.46
N GLY A 533 18.77 10.83 20.89
CA GLY A 533 19.07 9.57 21.56
C GLY A 533 19.98 9.75 22.75
N LYS A 534 19.80 8.90 23.81
CA LYS A 534 20.64 8.90 24.99
C LYS A 534 20.74 7.51 25.61
N PHE A 535 21.94 7.18 26.09
CA PHE A 535 22.17 6.02 26.94
C PHE A 535 22.16 6.39 28.43
N PHE A 536 21.59 5.50 29.23
CA PHE A 536 21.62 5.51 30.68
C PHE A 536 22.20 4.17 31.13
N TYR A 537 23.31 4.19 31.85
CA TYR A 537 24.00 2.98 32.28
C TYR A 537 23.58 2.55 33.66
N THR A 538 23.34 1.24 33.82
CA THR A 538 23.10 0.56 35.10
C THR A 538 24.30 -0.32 35.51
N GLY A 539 25.26 -0.49 34.60
CA GLY A 539 26.49 -1.23 34.76
C GLY A 539 27.63 -0.59 33.98
N ASP A 540 28.53 -1.39 33.44
CA ASP A 540 29.70 -0.92 32.70
C ASP A 540 29.31 -0.25 31.38
N LYS A 541 29.94 0.88 31.07
CA LYS A 541 29.76 1.58 29.78
C LYS A 541 30.30 0.72 28.64
N THR A 542 29.48 0.53 27.58
CA THR A 542 29.80 -0.37 26.48
C THR A 542 30.88 0.18 25.56
N PHE A 543 30.92 1.50 25.38
CA PHE A 543 31.82 2.16 24.44
C PHE A 543 33.23 2.43 24.98
N SER A 544 33.39 2.45 26.30
CA SER A 544 34.71 2.64 26.93
C SER A 544 35.58 1.38 26.84
N LYS A 545 34.99 0.20 26.67
CA LYS A 545 35.66 -1.04 26.38
C LYS A 545 36.04 -1.06 24.91
N GLN A 546 37.18 -0.52 24.59
CA GLN A 546 37.69 -0.49 23.23
C GLN A 546 37.71 -1.86 22.58
N PHE A 547 37.38 -1.87 21.31
CA PHE A 547 37.52 -2.96 20.35
C PHE A 547 36.46 -4.03 20.28
N SER A 548 35.96 -4.12 19.10
CA SER A 548 35.46 -5.29 18.38
C SER A 548 34.10 -5.86 18.74
N THR A 549 33.55 -5.71 19.94
CA THR A 549 32.34 -6.47 20.29
C THR A 549 31.20 -5.61 20.84
N ASP A 550 31.46 -4.42 21.30
CA ASP A 550 30.43 -3.56 21.83
C ASP A 550 29.81 -2.67 20.74
N ARG A 551 28.71 -3.17 20.18
CA ARG A 551 27.93 -2.52 19.11
C ARG A 551 26.93 -1.51 19.65
N PHE A 552 26.88 -1.32 20.96
CA PHE A 552 25.90 -0.47 21.61
C PHE A 552 26.40 0.97 21.72
N HIS A 553 26.17 1.72 20.66
CA HIS A 553 26.42 3.15 20.61
C HIS A 553 25.40 3.85 19.70
N LEU A 554 25.30 5.15 19.83
CA LEU A 554 24.63 6.02 18.86
C LEU A 554 25.60 6.39 17.77
N ASN A 555 25.15 6.37 16.54
CA ASN A 555 25.98 6.64 15.37
C ASN A 555 25.45 7.80 14.54
N MET A 556 26.27 8.83 14.34
CA MET A 556 25.96 9.95 13.43
C MET A 556 26.08 9.51 11.98
N THR A 557 27.15 8.79 11.66
CA THR A 557 27.46 8.30 10.32
C THR A 557 26.52 7.19 9.88
N GLY A 558 26.48 6.88 8.59
CA GLY A 558 25.73 5.76 8.07
C GLY A 558 26.20 4.44 8.69
N ALA A 559 25.38 3.87 9.54
CA ALA A 559 25.71 2.64 10.27
C ALA A 559 25.80 1.44 9.32
N ASN A 560 26.85 0.65 9.44
CA ASN A 560 27.05 -0.57 8.64
C ASN A 560 26.38 -1.81 9.28
N GLY A 561 26.47 -2.96 8.61
CA GLY A 561 25.80 -4.17 9.05
C GLY A 561 26.25 -4.70 10.40
N ALA A 562 27.53 -4.53 10.76
CA ALA A 562 28.06 -4.97 12.05
C ALA A 562 27.50 -4.14 13.22
N GLU A 563 27.01 -2.94 12.97
CA GLU A 563 26.41 -2.04 13.96
C GLU A 563 24.91 -2.31 14.20
N ASP A 564 24.27 -3.17 13.39
CA ASP A 564 22.90 -3.63 13.61
C ASP A 564 22.85 -4.77 14.64
N TYR A 565 22.90 -4.41 15.90
CA TYR A 565 22.96 -5.37 17.03
C TYR A 565 21.67 -6.15 17.26
N THR A 566 20.57 -5.82 16.57
CA THR A 566 19.30 -6.57 16.62
C THR A 566 19.08 -7.46 15.41
N TYR A 567 19.95 -7.43 14.42
CA TYR A 567 19.76 -8.13 13.14
C TYR A 567 18.40 -7.85 12.50
N SER A 568 17.96 -6.61 12.56
CA SER A 568 16.63 -6.21 12.07
C SER A 568 16.64 -5.76 10.63
N ASP A 569 17.76 -5.26 10.13
CA ASP A 569 17.92 -4.79 8.76
C ASP A 569 18.62 -5.85 7.89
N TYR A 570 18.29 -5.82 6.60
CA TYR A 570 18.96 -6.66 5.61
C TYR A 570 20.28 -6.03 5.18
N PHE A 571 21.36 -6.79 5.24
CA PHE A 571 22.67 -6.43 4.70
C PHE A 571 23.19 -7.55 3.80
N ALA A 572 23.56 -7.18 2.57
CA ALA A 572 24.14 -8.13 1.61
C ALA A 572 25.52 -8.65 2.07
N GLY A 573 26.30 -7.80 2.75
CA GLY A 573 27.59 -8.15 3.33
C GLY A 573 27.74 -7.62 4.75
N ARG A 574 27.02 -8.17 5.71
CA ARG A 574 26.83 -7.61 7.06
C ARG A 574 28.13 -7.22 7.77
N ASN A 575 29.15 -8.08 7.73
CA ASN A 575 30.44 -7.85 8.37
C ASN A 575 31.57 -7.69 7.33
N LYS A 576 31.24 -7.26 6.10
CA LYS A 576 32.27 -6.92 5.10
C LYS A 576 32.81 -5.52 5.37
N PHE A 577 34.13 -5.39 5.47
CA PHE A 577 34.84 -4.12 5.65
C PHE A 577 35.44 -3.58 4.35
N LYS A 578 35.53 -4.42 3.32
CA LYS A 578 36.08 -4.06 2.01
C LYS A 578 35.17 -4.43 0.87
N GLY A 579 35.27 -3.71 -0.26
CA GLY A 579 34.51 -3.94 -1.47
C GLY A 579 33.11 -3.33 -1.41
N PHE A 580 32.35 -3.51 -2.49
CA PHE A 580 31.06 -2.86 -2.70
C PHE A 580 30.05 -3.07 -1.54
N PHE A 581 29.96 -4.28 -1.01
CA PHE A 581 29.00 -4.57 0.07
C PHE A 581 29.33 -3.89 1.41
N SER A 582 30.59 -3.45 1.62
CA SER A 582 30.95 -2.66 2.80
C SER A 582 30.38 -1.25 2.76
N GLN A 583 29.90 -0.80 1.59
CA GLN A 583 29.30 0.52 1.40
C GLN A 583 27.80 0.55 1.75
N GLN A 584 27.20 -0.60 2.05
CA GLN A 584 25.81 -0.65 2.51
C GLN A 584 25.69 -0.09 3.93
N ILE A 585 24.77 0.87 4.08
CA ILE A 585 24.44 1.52 5.34
C ILE A 585 22.97 1.30 5.69
N MET A 586 22.60 1.59 6.93
CA MET A 586 21.24 1.82 7.36
C MET A 586 21.09 3.26 7.87
N VAL A 587 19.95 3.89 7.54
CA VAL A 587 19.61 5.24 7.99
C VAL A 587 18.94 5.13 9.36
N ARG A 588 19.74 5.17 10.41
CA ARG A 588 19.27 5.15 11.82
C ARG A 588 20.08 6.17 12.64
N ASP A 589 19.68 6.40 13.88
CA ASP A 589 20.27 7.36 14.81
C ASP A 589 20.50 8.73 14.15
N GLY A 590 21.74 9.20 13.98
CA GLY A 590 22.02 10.46 13.31
C GLY A 590 21.60 10.52 11.84
N GLY A 591 21.56 9.38 11.17
CA GLY A 591 20.98 9.26 9.83
C GLY A 591 21.81 9.87 8.70
N PHE A 592 23.08 10.21 8.93
CA PHE A 592 23.99 10.72 7.90
C PHE A 592 24.24 9.66 6.82
N LYS A 593 24.47 10.13 5.60
CA LYS A 593 24.71 9.26 4.44
C LYS A 593 26.20 8.99 4.22
N VAL A 594 27.06 9.83 4.78
CA VAL A 594 28.50 9.54 4.87
C VAL A 594 28.71 8.34 5.79
N ARG A 595 29.59 7.43 5.41
CA ARG A 595 29.92 6.25 6.22
C ARG A 595 31.37 6.31 6.71
N THR A 596 31.62 5.71 7.87
CA THR A 596 32.96 5.37 8.35
C THR A 596 32.98 3.89 8.65
N ASP A 597 34.15 3.24 8.60
CA ASP A 597 34.20 1.85 9.01
C ASP A 597 34.26 1.72 10.55
N LEU A 598 34.07 0.50 11.06
CA LEU A 598 34.03 0.24 12.50
C LEU A 598 35.31 0.54 13.26
N LEU A 599 36.43 0.41 12.56
CA LEU A 599 37.77 0.62 13.12
C LEU A 599 38.22 2.08 13.02
N ALA A 600 37.48 2.91 12.24
CA ALA A 600 37.71 4.33 12.30
C ALA A 600 37.49 4.79 13.73
N ASP A 601 38.48 5.48 14.27
CA ASP A 601 38.38 6.09 15.59
C ASP A 601 37.01 6.71 15.80
N LYS A 602 36.47 6.61 16.97
CA LYS A 602 35.18 7.04 17.48
C LYS A 602 34.53 8.26 16.81
N VAL A 603 34.75 8.42 15.48
CA VAL A 603 34.28 9.53 14.68
C VAL A 603 32.76 9.55 14.67
N ALA A 604 32.20 10.58 15.31
CA ALA A 604 30.77 10.79 15.39
C ALA A 604 29.96 9.59 15.96
N LYS A 605 30.59 8.84 16.86
CA LYS A 605 29.96 7.75 17.62
C LYS A 605 30.01 8.10 19.10
N THR A 606 28.96 7.73 19.84
CA THR A 606 28.85 8.05 21.27
C THR A 606 28.09 6.96 22.02
N ASP A 607 28.47 6.75 23.26
CA ASP A 607 27.74 5.94 24.22
C ASP A 607 26.97 6.83 25.24
N ASP A 608 26.77 8.09 24.94
CA ASP A 608 26.03 9.05 25.79
C ASP A 608 24.81 9.60 25.03
N TRP A 609 24.90 10.78 24.42
CA TRP A 609 23.77 11.39 23.73
C TRP A 609 24.13 11.90 22.33
N LEU A 610 23.11 11.91 21.44
CA LEU A 610 23.21 12.36 20.07
C LEU A 610 21.91 13.04 19.63
N LEU A 611 22.07 14.17 18.93
CA LEU A 611 20.98 14.91 18.28
C LEU A 611 21.31 15.05 16.79
N ALA A 612 20.30 14.88 15.93
CA ALA A 612 20.46 15.07 14.48
C ALA A 612 19.18 15.55 13.82
N ALA A 613 19.35 16.28 12.72
CA ALA A 613 18.29 16.65 11.79
C ALA A 613 18.72 16.30 10.37
N ASN A 614 17.82 15.64 9.63
CA ASN A 614 18.03 15.20 8.27
C ASN A 614 16.98 15.83 7.36
N PHE A 615 17.39 16.39 6.25
CA PHE A 615 16.55 17.04 5.26
C PHE A 615 16.74 16.37 3.91
N SER A 616 15.65 16.12 3.19
CA SER A 616 15.72 15.58 1.84
C SER A 616 14.61 16.20 0.98
N THR A 617 15.00 16.75 -0.17
CA THR A 617 14.07 17.40 -1.09
C THR A 617 14.17 16.83 -2.49
N THR A 618 13.01 16.69 -3.17
CA THR A 618 12.95 16.22 -4.55
C THR A 618 13.33 17.32 -5.53
N ILE A 619 14.23 17.01 -6.46
CA ILE A 619 14.55 17.90 -7.57
C ILE A 619 13.42 17.83 -8.60
N PRO A 620 12.81 18.96 -9.02
CA PRO A 620 11.78 18.97 -10.05
C PRO A 620 12.22 18.30 -11.35
N ALA A 621 11.33 17.58 -12.01
CA ALA A 621 11.63 16.84 -13.25
C ALA A 621 12.20 17.73 -14.36
N ALA A 622 11.80 19.01 -14.42
CA ALA A 622 12.26 19.99 -15.42
C ALA A 622 13.78 20.28 -15.33
N ILE A 623 14.40 20.13 -14.17
CA ILE A 623 15.82 20.39 -13.92
C ILE A 623 16.58 19.13 -13.46
N ASN A 624 15.92 17.98 -13.43
CA ASN A 624 16.55 16.71 -13.08
C ASN A 624 17.33 16.15 -14.30
N PRO A 625 18.67 16.07 -14.24
CA PRO A 625 19.45 15.55 -15.37
C PRO A 625 19.14 14.07 -15.68
N LEU A 626 18.66 13.30 -14.72
CA LEU A 626 18.26 11.90 -14.91
C LEU A 626 16.93 11.76 -15.67
N SER A 627 16.18 12.84 -15.88
CA SER A 627 14.96 12.84 -16.70
C SER A 627 15.22 12.62 -18.20
N LEU A 628 16.47 12.74 -18.66
CA LEU A 628 16.90 12.43 -20.01
C LEU A 628 17.00 10.92 -20.28
N LEU A 629 17.02 10.12 -19.24
CA LEU A 629 17.04 8.65 -19.36
C LEU A 629 15.66 8.12 -19.76
N PRO A 630 15.58 6.99 -20.48
CA PRO A 630 14.32 6.38 -20.87
C PRO A 630 13.47 5.91 -19.66
N ILE A 631 14.10 5.75 -18.50
CA ILE A 631 13.43 5.44 -17.22
C ILE A 631 13.46 6.69 -16.36
N LYS A 632 12.28 7.11 -15.88
CA LYS A 632 12.17 8.28 -14.98
C LYS A 632 12.73 7.92 -13.60
N ILE A 633 13.96 8.37 -13.34
CA ILE A 633 14.63 8.20 -12.05
C ILE A 633 14.49 9.50 -11.26
N PRO A 634 13.84 9.50 -10.09
CA PRO A 634 13.78 10.66 -9.22
C PRO A 634 15.18 10.95 -8.66
N LEU A 635 15.51 12.23 -8.55
CA LEU A 635 16.74 12.71 -7.92
C LEU A 635 16.35 13.61 -6.75
N LYS A 636 16.98 13.40 -5.61
CA LYS A 636 16.79 14.21 -4.40
C LYS A 636 18.11 14.82 -3.98
N LEU A 637 18.04 15.97 -3.31
CA LEU A 637 19.13 16.53 -2.51
C LEU A 637 18.92 16.13 -1.07
N PHE A 638 19.99 15.85 -0.34
CA PHE A 638 19.95 15.69 1.11
C PHE A 638 20.92 16.62 1.80
N PHE A 639 20.60 16.98 3.04
CA PHE A 639 21.45 17.70 3.97
C PHE A 639 21.20 17.17 5.37
N ASP A 640 22.24 16.74 6.05
CA ASP A 640 22.19 16.23 7.41
C ASP A 640 23.07 17.07 8.33
N ILE A 641 22.59 17.35 9.53
CA ILE A 641 23.33 18.08 10.56
C ILE A 641 23.08 17.44 11.91
N GLY A 642 24.11 17.37 12.76
CA GLY A 642 23.97 16.78 14.08
C GLY A 642 25.10 17.10 15.02
N THR A 643 24.90 16.73 16.29
CA THR A 643 25.86 16.91 17.37
C THR A 643 25.79 15.74 18.35
N TYR A 644 26.85 15.51 19.10
CA TYR A 644 26.95 14.38 20.03
C TYR A 644 27.87 14.72 21.22
N ALA A 645 27.80 13.93 22.25
CA ALA A 645 28.41 14.23 23.55
C ALA A 645 29.91 14.55 23.47
N GLU A 646 30.69 13.77 22.71
CA GLU A 646 32.16 13.93 22.61
C GLU A 646 32.56 15.25 21.94
N ALA A 647 31.74 15.80 21.08
CA ALA A 647 32.00 17.08 20.40
C ALA A 647 31.98 18.31 21.37
N TRP A 648 31.48 18.14 22.58
CA TRP A 648 31.38 19.19 23.59
C TRP A 648 32.41 19.06 24.70
N LYS A 649 33.32 18.08 24.62
CA LYS A 649 34.41 17.90 25.57
C LYS A 649 35.52 18.94 25.31
N GLN A 650 36.29 19.26 26.36
CA GLN A 650 37.31 20.32 26.34
C GLN A 650 38.42 20.13 25.29
N LYS A 651 38.71 18.87 24.88
CA LYS A 651 39.65 18.52 23.82
C LYS A 651 38.93 17.64 22.79
N ALA A 652 37.82 18.18 22.24
CA ALA A 652 37.09 17.46 21.21
C ALA A 652 37.93 17.30 19.94
N ALA A 653 37.88 16.11 19.35
CA ALA A 653 38.55 15.83 18.07
C ALA A 653 37.73 16.27 16.85
N THR A 654 36.54 16.81 17.07
CA THR A 654 35.62 17.21 16.00
C THR A 654 34.97 18.55 16.31
N ASP A 655 34.43 19.21 15.30
CA ASP A 655 33.54 20.36 15.47
C ASP A 655 32.31 19.98 16.29
N ARG A 656 31.70 20.98 16.94
CA ARG A 656 30.47 20.77 17.74
C ARG A 656 29.30 20.28 16.91
N PHE A 657 29.17 20.77 15.70
CA PHE A 657 28.17 20.30 14.74
C PHE A 657 28.86 19.67 13.53
N LEU A 658 28.42 18.48 13.19
CA LEU A 658 28.84 17.81 11.98
C LEU A 658 27.72 17.89 10.95
N PHE A 659 28.08 17.81 9.67
CA PHE A 659 27.14 17.81 8.56
C PHE A 659 27.64 16.95 7.40
N ASP A 660 26.71 16.48 6.58
CA ASP A 660 26.96 15.99 5.23
C ASP A 660 25.82 16.39 4.28
N ALA A 661 26.13 16.52 3.00
CA ALA A 661 25.16 16.88 1.96
C ALA A 661 25.55 16.26 0.62
N GLY A 662 24.56 16.02 -0.23
CA GLY A 662 24.78 15.41 -1.52
C GLY A 662 23.51 15.02 -2.27
N PHE A 663 23.68 14.08 -3.21
CA PHE A 663 22.57 13.53 -3.98
C PHE A 663 22.08 12.21 -3.42
N HIS A 664 20.76 12.01 -3.51
CA HIS A 664 20.07 10.77 -3.17
C HIS A 664 19.25 10.30 -4.38
N ILE A 665 19.50 9.09 -4.83
CA ILE A 665 18.82 8.42 -5.94
C ILE A 665 17.99 7.27 -5.36
N PRO A 666 16.67 7.46 -5.17
CA PRO A 666 15.78 6.41 -4.73
C PRO A 666 15.37 5.51 -5.90
N LEU A 667 15.48 4.20 -5.73
CA LEU A 667 15.13 3.20 -6.72
C LEU A 667 14.07 2.25 -6.14
N LEU A 668 13.26 1.62 -7.01
CA LEU A 668 12.27 0.61 -6.64
C LEU A 668 11.37 1.06 -5.46
N LYS A 669 10.76 2.24 -5.57
CA LYS A 669 9.93 2.85 -4.50
C LYS A 669 10.68 2.97 -3.17
N GLU A 670 11.91 3.47 -3.22
CA GLU A 670 12.81 3.65 -2.06
C GLU A 670 13.23 2.34 -1.35
N THR A 671 13.09 1.20 -2.02
CA THR A 671 13.65 -0.06 -1.51
C THR A 671 15.16 -0.08 -1.61
N VAL A 672 15.72 0.46 -2.68
CA VAL A 672 17.16 0.65 -2.86
C VAL A 672 17.41 2.15 -2.96
N ASN A 673 18.31 2.65 -2.14
CA ASN A 673 18.68 4.05 -2.13
C ASN A 673 20.18 4.16 -2.31
N ILE A 674 20.61 5.04 -3.21
CA ILE A 674 22.02 5.35 -3.46
C ILE A 674 22.29 6.78 -3.00
N TYR A 675 23.31 6.97 -2.19
CA TYR A 675 23.71 8.27 -1.66
C TYR A 675 25.10 8.63 -2.14
N ILE A 676 25.25 9.88 -2.60
CA ILE A 676 26.51 10.45 -3.10
C ILE A 676 26.84 11.67 -2.25
N PRO A 677 27.49 11.51 -1.08
CA PRO A 677 27.93 12.63 -0.24
C PRO A 677 29.00 13.45 -0.99
N LEU A 678 28.76 14.75 -1.13
CA LEU A 678 29.68 15.68 -1.84
C LEU A 678 30.37 16.65 -0.89
N ILE A 679 29.63 17.17 0.08
CA ILE A 679 30.09 18.19 1.04
C ILE A 679 29.87 17.60 2.43
N TYR A 680 30.86 17.66 3.29
CA TYR A 680 30.81 17.11 4.65
C TYR A 680 31.88 17.77 5.54
N SER A 681 31.70 17.63 6.87
CA SER A 681 32.62 18.15 7.87
C SER A 681 34.06 17.61 7.70
N SER A 682 35.06 18.38 8.14
CA SER A 682 36.50 18.11 8.00
C SER A 682 36.88 16.72 8.53
N VAL A 683 36.33 16.30 9.65
CA VAL A 683 36.60 14.98 10.26
C VAL A 683 36.31 13.81 9.32
N TYR A 684 35.32 13.89 8.43
CA TYR A 684 35.04 12.89 7.41
C TYR A 684 36.06 12.98 6.26
N SER A 685 36.47 14.21 5.89
CA SER A 685 37.51 14.42 4.90
C SER A 685 38.84 13.79 5.35
N ASP A 686 39.21 14.01 6.60
CA ASP A 686 40.45 13.50 7.19
C ASP A 686 40.42 11.97 7.26
N TYR A 687 39.28 11.39 7.66
CA TYR A 687 39.08 9.94 7.61
C TYR A 687 39.25 9.38 6.19
N PHE A 688 38.62 9.98 5.18
CA PHE A 688 38.80 9.53 3.79
C PHE A 688 40.24 9.71 3.27
N GLN A 689 40.92 10.77 3.71
CA GLN A 689 42.30 11.01 3.30
C GLN A 689 43.27 10.02 3.92
N SER A 690 43.10 9.67 5.17
CA SER A 690 43.97 8.74 5.91
C SER A 690 43.71 7.27 5.59
N SER A 691 42.43 6.91 5.34
CA SER A 691 42.01 5.50 5.26
C SER A 691 41.80 4.99 3.83
N ILE A 692 41.66 5.88 2.82
CA ILE A 692 41.29 5.50 1.45
C ILE A 692 42.26 6.09 0.41
N PRO A 693 42.84 5.25 -0.48
CA PRO A 693 43.68 5.70 -1.57
C PRO A 693 42.99 6.75 -2.46
N LYS A 694 43.70 7.79 -2.89
CA LYS A 694 43.18 8.95 -3.64
C LYS A 694 42.30 8.54 -4.85
N LYS A 695 42.71 7.49 -5.60
CA LYS A 695 42.02 7.01 -6.81
C LYS A 695 40.66 6.35 -6.50
N GLU A 696 40.47 5.87 -5.29
CA GLU A 696 39.24 5.13 -4.89
C GLU A 696 38.28 5.99 -4.07
N ARG A 697 38.71 7.15 -3.56
CA ARG A 697 37.95 7.98 -2.62
C ARG A 697 36.57 8.36 -3.12
N PHE A 698 36.40 8.68 -4.41
CA PHE A 698 35.10 9.04 -4.96
C PHE A 698 34.12 7.86 -4.87
N TRP A 699 34.51 6.70 -5.36
CA TRP A 699 33.64 5.52 -5.39
C TRP A 699 33.37 4.95 -3.99
N GLN A 700 34.36 5.01 -3.10
CA GLN A 700 34.19 4.51 -1.75
C GLN A 700 33.39 5.44 -0.80
N LYS A 701 33.19 6.69 -1.19
CA LYS A 701 32.26 7.61 -0.50
C LYS A 701 30.80 7.31 -0.78
N ILE A 702 30.48 6.72 -1.92
CA ILE A 702 29.12 6.37 -2.29
C ILE A 702 28.64 5.31 -1.28
N SER A 703 27.51 5.56 -0.68
CA SER A 703 26.84 4.59 0.18
C SER A 703 25.47 4.21 -0.40
N PHE A 704 24.94 3.08 0.03
CA PHE A 704 23.61 2.66 -0.38
C PHE A 704 22.87 1.98 0.77
N SER A 705 21.53 2.01 0.75
CA SER A 705 20.71 1.25 1.68
C SER A 705 19.72 0.36 0.94
N ILE A 706 19.37 -0.76 1.55
CA ILE A 706 18.36 -1.69 1.05
C ILE A 706 17.32 -1.87 2.15
N ASP A 707 16.13 -1.30 1.94
CA ASP A 707 15.00 -1.43 2.86
C ASP A 707 13.98 -2.43 2.32
N ILE A 708 14.16 -3.70 2.66
CA ILE A 708 13.23 -4.76 2.25
C ILE A 708 11.86 -4.63 2.95
N SER A 709 11.71 -3.81 3.99
CA SER A 709 10.44 -3.57 4.66
C SER A 709 9.44 -2.85 3.73
N ASN A 710 9.92 -2.19 2.68
CA ASN A 710 9.08 -1.58 1.66
C ASN A 710 8.35 -2.62 0.79
N PHE A 711 8.81 -3.87 0.73
CA PHE A 711 8.11 -5.01 0.12
C PHE A 711 7.24 -5.79 1.11
N SER A 712 7.14 -5.37 2.36
CA SER A 712 6.35 -6.09 3.35
C SER A 712 4.87 -6.13 2.96
N LEU A 713 4.29 -7.34 2.96
CA LEU A 713 2.84 -7.56 2.79
C LEU A 713 2.01 -6.76 3.82
N ARG A 714 2.57 -6.42 4.99
CA ARG A 714 1.94 -5.55 5.99
C ARG A 714 1.83 -4.09 5.56
N LYS A 715 2.67 -3.61 4.63
CA LYS A 715 2.51 -2.28 4.02
C LYS A 715 1.46 -2.31 2.90
N ILE A 716 1.19 -3.47 2.33
CA ILE A 716 0.08 -3.66 1.38
C ILE A 716 -1.26 -3.37 2.07
N ASP A 717 -1.46 -3.80 3.32
CA ASP A 717 -2.65 -3.43 4.12
C ASP A 717 -2.85 -1.91 4.30
N ARG A 718 -1.79 -1.11 4.21
CA ARG A 718 -1.86 0.36 4.30
C ARG A 718 -2.08 1.04 2.94
N ASN A 719 -1.70 0.37 1.84
CA ASN A 719 -1.82 0.88 0.48
C ASN A 719 -3.10 0.41 -0.22
N PHE A 720 -3.83 -0.53 0.35
CA PHE A 720 -5.21 -0.85 -0.03
C PHE A 720 -6.19 0.04 0.74
N THR A 721 -6.03 1.35 0.63
CA THR A 721 -7.15 2.26 0.72
C THR A 721 -7.84 2.21 -0.64
N PHE A 722 -8.86 1.36 -0.72
CA PHE A 722 -9.88 1.45 -1.77
C PHE A 722 -10.82 2.57 -1.43
#